data_1c421f53b3b8a6f3caa94951a5e5e43b
#
_entry.id   1c421f53b3b8a6f3caa94951a5e5e43b
#
_cell.length_a   1.000
_cell.length_b   1.000
_cell.length_c   1.000
_cell.angle_alpha   90.00
_cell.angle_beta   90.00
_cell.angle_gamma   90.00
#
_symmetry.space_group_name_H-M   'P 1'
#
loop_
_entity.id
_entity.type
_entity.pdbx_description
1 polymer ?
#
loop_
_entity_poly.entity_id
_entity_poly.type
_entity_poly.pdbx_seq_one_letter_code
_entity_poly.pdbx_strand_id
1 'polypeptide(L)'
;MKKHLLLSALLLPAAFSLVAQDASNATRKLNLVGRNMLLEYQQQRDMLSRTNNESSAVEPNVSAVVIFEKGVEPELLLSQFDVEIKSNRRGVVVVNCPITVCEQIAELPEVLSIGFGDKLSTNLDFARPASNVDAVHAGFEFGGETVSFDGTGVVCGMMDTGFEANHINFKNEDGTSRIKRLWHMNSSDGSSKAYTDTTISSFTTDKTTETHATHVAGIIGGGYKGEGTFVKMSSPNASSGSMGKMNNPYYGVATGADLAFAVGELYTENIIQGVTNIIDYANNEGKPVVVNLSLGHNTGPHDGTDYYTQALARLGEDGIICMSAGNEGDEQMSITKTLSATGNGAYLRTVPVYMNADGFVYDKANGIADLWTDSSDTITVKIRAYTGDFSTAVDVITCDTPGYFRSTTSTTFSNYFSGSVTLQAGVDSNNNRYRVYMSFNNVKPIATNTTHHLIIEATGASGTKLYLYGSGVYFENRTTAGGGTPVGLTKGSAAQSINDGACGDNVISVGAYVSRTHFGVLSGSGYYMPGATVGDIASFSSYGSTFQGEKLPHVCAPGSTLISSYSRYYVDNAGYADYCSGKADNGSATSYWAESSGTSMSCPYVTGVVGLWLEADPTLDFARVLEVINETSDLDALLGSDAKRWGAGSINALEGIKYVLENRSAGIGDVWADNDEERFVVTSVADGYNVFVAGAEDLAVSLYDMQGRVVETAAGFDGKATVSTSNVQKGVYILEARGADFRFTRKVAIQ
;
A
#
# COMPACT_ATOMS: atom_id res chain seq x y z
N MET A 1 28.72 48.55 13.70
CA MET A 1 27.58 49.22 14.31
C MET A 1 26.37 49.00 13.42
N LYS A 2 25.56 48.01 13.75
CA LYS A 2 24.32 47.72 13.08
C LYS A 2 23.18 47.95 14.04
N LYS A 3 22.26 48.84 13.69
CA LYS A 3 21.04 49.12 14.49
C LYS A 3 19.98 48.11 14.09
N HIS A 4 19.53 47.32 15.04
CA HIS A 4 18.28 46.56 14.97
C HIS A 4 17.12 47.49 15.30
N LEU A 5 16.13 47.59 14.41
CA LEU A 5 14.83 48.18 14.70
C LEU A 5 13.89 47.03 15.07
N LEU A 6 13.52 46.98 16.36
CA LEU A 6 12.34 46.23 16.82
C LEU A 6 11.11 47.12 16.52
N LEU A 7 10.17 46.58 15.75
CA LEU A 7 8.82 47.15 15.66
C LEU A 7 7.90 46.38 16.61
N SER A 8 7.56 47.02 17.72
CA SER A 8 6.55 46.58 18.67
C SER A 8 5.16 46.88 18.09
N ALA A 9 4.34 45.83 17.87
CA ALA A 9 2.95 45.97 17.48
C ALA A 9 2.11 46.48 18.65
N LEU A 10 1.55 47.66 18.53
CA LEU A 10 0.48 48.19 19.38
C LEU A 10 -0.87 47.64 18.86
N LEU A 11 -1.48 46.79 19.63
CA LEU A 11 -2.87 46.36 19.48
C LEU A 11 -3.81 47.51 19.95
N LEU A 12 -4.52 48.11 19.02
CA LEU A 12 -5.72 48.87 19.26
C LEU A 12 -6.94 48.07 18.76
N PRO A 13 -8.00 47.88 19.54
CA PRO A 13 -9.21 47.25 19.06
C PRO A 13 -10.03 48.29 18.29
N ALA A 14 -9.96 48.25 16.97
CA ALA A 14 -10.93 48.91 16.11
C ALA A 14 -12.13 48.00 15.91
N ALA A 15 -13.30 48.39 16.41
CA ALA A 15 -14.57 47.79 16.11
C ALA A 15 -14.84 47.96 14.60
N PHE A 16 -14.63 46.89 13.79
CA PHE A 16 -15.06 46.84 12.42
C PHE A 16 -16.53 46.43 12.37
N SER A 17 -17.39 47.35 11.98
CA SER A 17 -18.70 47.03 11.43
C SER A 17 -18.49 46.31 10.10
N LEU A 18 -18.75 44.99 10.07
CA LEU A 18 -18.84 44.23 8.83
C LEU A 18 -20.03 44.75 8.02
N VAL A 19 -19.76 45.61 7.05
CA VAL A 19 -20.68 45.78 5.91
C VAL A 19 -20.41 44.57 5.02
N ALA A 20 -21.35 43.65 4.93
CA ALA A 20 -21.34 42.58 3.97
C ALA A 20 -21.47 43.22 2.58
N GLN A 21 -20.35 43.45 1.91
CA GLN A 21 -20.32 43.77 0.49
C GLN A 21 -20.60 42.47 -0.25
N ASP A 22 -21.67 42.47 -1.06
CA ASP A 22 -21.96 41.36 -1.97
C ASP A 22 -20.71 41.12 -2.84
N ALA A 23 -20.04 40.00 -2.62
CA ALA A 23 -18.89 39.62 -3.41
C ALA A 23 -19.30 39.47 -4.89
N SER A 24 -18.59 40.12 -5.81
CA SER A 24 -18.85 39.99 -7.24
C SER A 24 -18.77 38.50 -7.65
N ASN A 25 -19.43 38.10 -8.73
CA ASN A 25 -19.35 36.73 -9.23
C ASN A 25 -17.90 36.29 -9.50
N ALA A 26 -17.04 37.22 -9.93
CA ALA A 26 -15.61 36.99 -10.12
C ALA A 26 -14.91 36.61 -8.81
N THR A 27 -15.16 37.35 -7.74
CA THR A 27 -14.53 37.10 -6.42
C THR A 27 -14.95 35.76 -5.83
N ARG A 28 -16.14 35.24 -6.19
CA ARG A 28 -16.60 33.90 -5.74
C ARG A 28 -15.84 32.75 -6.41
N LYS A 29 -15.29 32.96 -7.60
CA LYS A 29 -14.49 31.94 -8.32
C LYS A 29 -13.05 31.83 -7.79
N LEU A 30 -12.56 32.81 -7.04
CA LEU A 30 -11.25 32.72 -6.36
C LEU A 30 -11.41 31.95 -5.03
N ASN A 31 -10.43 31.07 -4.74
CA ASN A 31 -10.36 30.43 -3.43
C ASN A 31 -10.08 31.46 -2.31
N LEU A 32 -10.16 31.07 -1.04
CA LEU A 32 -10.01 31.96 0.11
C LEU A 32 -8.66 32.69 0.13
N VAL A 33 -7.58 31.99 -0.27
CA VAL A 33 -6.22 32.55 -0.31
C VAL A 33 -6.16 33.69 -1.33
N GLY A 34 -6.66 33.48 -2.54
CA GLY A 34 -6.68 34.51 -3.58
C GLY A 34 -7.55 35.70 -3.22
N ARG A 35 -8.69 35.48 -2.57
CA ARG A 35 -9.55 36.57 -2.07
C ARG A 35 -8.82 37.44 -1.04
N ASN A 36 -8.12 36.81 -0.10
CA ASN A 36 -7.36 37.53 0.93
C ASN A 36 -6.20 38.34 0.31
N MET A 37 -5.44 37.74 -0.62
CA MET A 37 -4.36 38.43 -1.31
C MET A 37 -4.86 39.66 -2.10
N LEU A 38 -5.98 39.50 -2.80
CA LEU A 38 -6.60 40.57 -3.54
C LEU A 38 -7.08 41.72 -2.60
N LEU A 39 -7.72 41.38 -1.50
CA LEU A 39 -8.18 42.32 -0.48
C LEU A 39 -7.01 43.07 0.17
N GLU A 40 -5.93 42.39 0.52
CA GLU A 40 -4.73 43.01 1.09
C GLU A 40 -4.10 44.01 0.12
N TYR A 41 -3.99 43.64 -1.15
CA TYR A 41 -3.47 44.53 -2.19
C TYR A 41 -4.38 45.76 -2.40
N GLN A 42 -5.70 45.55 -2.47
CA GLN A 42 -6.67 46.65 -2.60
C GLN A 42 -6.61 47.59 -1.38
N GLN A 43 -6.54 47.08 -0.16
CA GLN A 43 -6.38 47.87 1.06
C GLN A 43 -5.06 48.69 1.07
N GLN A 44 -3.96 48.06 0.63
CA GLN A 44 -2.67 48.73 0.55
C GLN A 44 -2.71 49.87 -0.47
N ARG A 45 -3.32 49.66 -1.64
CA ARG A 45 -3.52 50.66 -2.68
C ARG A 45 -4.38 51.84 -2.17
N ASP A 46 -5.49 51.53 -1.47
CA ASP A 46 -6.38 52.57 -0.91
C ASP A 46 -5.71 53.40 0.19
N MET A 47 -4.84 52.78 0.98
CA MET A 47 -4.06 53.53 2.01
C MET A 47 -3.03 54.47 1.33
N LEU A 48 -2.38 54.03 0.27
CA LEU A 48 -1.38 54.81 -0.47
C LEU A 48 -2.02 55.92 -1.28
N SER A 49 -3.22 55.74 -1.79
CA SER A 49 -3.98 56.76 -2.55
C SER A 49 -4.33 57.95 -1.61
N ARG A 50 -4.62 57.70 -0.37
CA ARG A 50 -4.87 58.78 0.64
C ARG A 50 -3.63 59.61 0.96
N THR A 51 -2.44 59.12 0.61
CA THR A 51 -1.16 59.82 0.84
C THR A 51 -0.55 60.38 -0.46
N ASN A 52 -1.28 60.38 -1.59
CA ASN A 52 -0.81 60.72 -2.93
C ASN A 52 0.40 59.92 -3.42
N ASN A 53 0.55 58.65 -3.00
CA ASN A 53 1.66 57.74 -3.30
C ASN A 53 1.19 56.44 -3.96
N GLU A 54 0.12 56.47 -4.78
CA GLU A 54 -0.46 55.28 -5.45
C GLU A 54 0.57 54.47 -6.26
N SER A 55 1.56 55.14 -6.88
CA SER A 55 2.61 54.48 -7.65
C SER A 55 3.60 53.63 -6.82
N SER A 56 3.46 53.63 -5.51
CA SER A 56 4.31 52.85 -4.57
C SER A 56 3.72 51.51 -4.15
N ALA A 57 2.47 51.21 -4.51
CA ALA A 57 1.89 49.86 -4.29
C ALA A 57 2.50 48.87 -5.28
N VAL A 58 3.22 47.90 -4.80
CA VAL A 58 3.77 46.82 -5.62
C VAL A 58 2.71 45.76 -5.77
N GLU A 59 2.18 45.58 -6.97
CA GLU A 59 1.24 44.51 -7.27
C GLU A 59 1.94 43.16 -7.21
N PRO A 60 1.42 42.20 -6.42
CA PRO A 60 2.02 40.89 -6.35
C PRO A 60 1.77 40.09 -7.64
N ASN A 61 2.85 39.55 -8.21
CA ASN A 61 2.76 38.54 -9.26
C ASN A 61 2.53 37.18 -8.61
N VAL A 62 1.50 36.46 -9.04
CA VAL A 62 1.03 35.23 -8.37
C VAL A 62 0.99 34.07 -9.36
N SER A 63 1.21 32.87 -8.85
CA SER A 63 0.95 31.64 -9.59
C SER A 63 -0.42 31.12 -9.17
N ALA A 64 -1.28 30.80 -10.14
CA ALA A 64 -2.63 30.32 -9.89
C ALA A 64 -2.98 29.17 -10.84
N VAL A 65 -3.87 28.28 -10.38
CA VAL A 65 -4.49 27.26 -11.19
C VAL A 65 -5.87 27.73 -11.60
N VAL A 66 -6.09 27.87 -12.91
CA VAL A 66 -7.38 28.25 -13.51
C VAL A 66 -8.05 27.03 -14.10
N ILE A 67 -9.28 26.72 -13.69
CA ILE A 67 -10.06 25.62 -14.23
C ILE A 67 -11.13 26.18 -15.17
N PHE A 68 -11.11 25.71 -16.41
CA PHE A 68 -12.06 26.07 -17.44
C PHE A 68 -13.12 24.98 -17.64
N GLU A 69 -14.26 25.37 -18.23
CA GLU A 69 -15.26 24.42 -18.72
C GLU A 69 -14.67 23.46 -19.76
N LYS A 70 -15.21 22.24 -19.83
CA LYS A 70 -14.74 21.23 -20.80
C LYS A 70 -15.02 21.70 -22.26
N GLY A 71 -14.02 21.52 -23.12
CA GLY A 71 -14.13 21.86 -24.55
C GLY A 71 -13.78 23.31 -24.91
N VAL A 72 -13.33 24.09 -23.94
CA VAL A 72 -12.80 25.45 -24.12
C VAL A 72 -11.32 25.40 -24.54
N GLU A 73 -10.88 26.33 -25.34
CA GLU A 73 -9.45 26.57 -25.66
C GLU A 73 -8.90 27.70 -24.78
N PRO A 74 -8.31 27.40 -23.62
CA PRO A 74 -7.90 28.42 -22.65
C PRO A 74 -6.87 29.42 -23.20
N GLU A 75 -5.94 28.96 -24.04
CA GLU A 75 -4.90 29.82 -24.62
C GLU A 75 -5.49 30.99 -25.44
N LEU A 76 -6.60 30.73 -26.14
CA LEU A 76 -7.25 31.78 -26.93
C LEU A 76 -7.90 32.83 -26.01
N LEU A 77 -8.57 32.39 -24.95
CA LEU A 77 -9.22 33.28 -23.98
C LEU A 77 -8.20 34.07 -23.15
N LEU A 78 -7.10 33.41 -22.77
CA LEU A 78 -6.05 34.03 -21.94
C LEU A 78 -5.13 34.98 -22.74
N SER A 79 -5.10 34.87 -24.06
CA SER A 79 -4.25 35.70 -24.93
C SER A 79 -4.50 37.23 -24.84
N GLN A 80 -5.65 37.64 -24.31
CA GLN A 80 -6.02 39.06 -24.10
C GLN A 80 -5.53 39.63 -22.76
N PHE A 81 -4.96 38.82 -21.88
CA PHE A 81 -4.49 39.23 -20.56
C PHE A 81 -2.96 39.15 -20.49
N ASP A 82 -2.38 39.94 -19.57
CA ASP A 82 -0.96 39.86 -19.24
C ASP A 82 -0.71 38.66 -18.34
N VAL A 83 -0.64 37.46 -18.94
CA VAL A 83 -0.52 36.19 -18.26
C VAL A 83 0.48 35.29 -18.95
N GLU A 84 1.36 34.67 -18.16
CA GLU A 84 2.25 33.60 -18.61
C GLU A 84 1.61 32.25 -18.32
N ILE A 85 1.30 31.49 -19.37
CA ILE A 85 0.79 30.12 -19.22
C ILE A 85 1.97 29.16 -18.99
N LYS A 86 2.02 28.51 -17.84
CA LYS A 86 3.05 27.52 -17.46
C LYS A 86 2.70 26.11 -17.94
N SER A 87 1.43 25.74 -17.88
CA SER A 87 0.92 24.48 -18.40
C SER A 87 -0.56 24.58 -18.70
N ASN A 88 -1.03 23.78 -19.66
CA ASN A 88 -2.46 23.55 -19.93
C ASN A 88 -2.68 22.06 -20.21
N ARG A 89 -3.57 21.44 -19.47
CA ARG A 89 -4.01 20.08 -19.71
C ARG A 89 -5.51 19.95 -19.44
N ARG A 90 -6.28 19.69 -20.50
CA ARG A 90 -7.74 19.47 -20.40
C ARG A 90 -8.53 20.62 -19.74
N GLY A 91 -8.09 21.87 -19.93
CA GLY A 91 -8.72 23.05 -19.33
C GLY A 91 -8.28 23.36 -17.90
N VAL A 92 -7.32 22.60 -17.32
CA VAL A 92 -6.61 22.97 -16.11
C VAL A 92 -5.34 23.69 -16.51
N VAL A 93 -5.27 24.99 -16.21
CA VAL A 93 -4.19 25.87 -16.67
C VAL A 93 -3.45 26.46 -15.48
N VAL A 94 -2.14 26.27 -15.42
CA VAL A 94 -1.28 26.97 -14.45
C VAL A 94 -0.81 28.25 -15.10
N VAL A 95 -1.11 29.37 -14.45
CA VAL A 95 -0.76 30.70 -14.90
C VAL A 95 0.12 31.46 -13.91
N ASN A 96 0.92 32.37 -14.42
CA ASN A 96 1.66 33.35 -13.63
C ASN A 96 1.29 34.74 -14.10
N CYS A 97 0.71 35.57 -13.24
CA CYS A 97 0.21 36.88 -13.61
C CYS A 97 0.04 37.79 -12.38
N PRO A 98 -0.13 39.12 -12.58
CA PRO A 98 -0.54 40.03 -11.51
C PRO A 98 -1.86 39.60 -10.88
N ILE A 99 -2.04 39.81 -9.58
CA ILE A 99 -3.24 39.39 -8.85
C ILE A 99 -4.54 39.99 -9.41
N THR A 100 -4.51 41.23 -9.93
CA THR A 100 -5.69 41.85 -10.54
C THR A 100 -6.05 41.20 -11.88
N VAL A 101 -5.09 40.61 -12.58
CA VAL A 101 -5.35 39.84 -13.81
C VAL A 101 -6.09 38.56 -13.48
N CYS A 102 -5.78 37.90 -12.34
CA CYS A 102 -6.57 36.75 -11.87
C CYS A 102 -8.05 37.13 -11.62
N GLU A 103 -8.32 38.34 -11.08
CA GLU A 103 -9.68 38.85 -10.90
C GLU A 103 -10.38 39.02 -12.27
N GLN A 104 -9.70 39.58 -13.27
CA GLN A 104 -10.24 39.73 -14.61
C GLN A 104 -10.48 38.40 -15.32
N ILE A 105 -9.58 37.42 -15.14
CA ILE A 105 -9.77 36.06 -15.66
C ILE A 105 -10.99 35.39 -14.99
N ALA A 106 -11.23 35.63 -13.71
CA ALA A 106 -12.40 35.10 -13.00
C ALA A 106 -13.75 35.67 -13.51
N GLU A 107 -13.74 36.82 -14.22
CA GLU A 107 -14.94 37.37 -14.86
C GLU A 107 -15.36 36.58 -16.10
N LEU A 108 -14.46 35.80 -16.71
CA LEU A 108 -14.78 34.99 -17.89
C LEU A 108 -15.84 33.94 -17.51
N PRO A 109 -16.93 33.82 -18.28
CA PRO A 109 -17.97 32.83 -17.99
C PRO A 109 -17.46 31.39 -18.10
N GLU A 110 -16.47 31.14 -18.93
CA GLU A 110 -15.89 29.80 -19.14
C GLU A 110 -14.93 29.36 -18.02
N VAL A 111 -14.59 30.23 -17.07
CA VAL A 111 -13.78 29.91 -15.91
C VAL A 111 -14.69 29.38 -14.80
N LEU A 112 -14.39 28.19 -14.32
CA LEU A 112 -15.12 27.55 -13.20
C LEU A 112 -14.56 28.00 -11.85
N SER A 113 -13.23 27.97 -11.70
CA SER A 113 -12.56 28.37 -10.46
C SER A 113 -11.12 28.79 -10.68
N ILE A 114 -10.60 29.58 -9.75
CA ILE A 114 -9.16 29.96 -9.69
C ILE A 114 -8.65 29.65 -8.28
N GLY A 115 -7.70 28.71 -8.21
CA GLY A 115 -7.03 28.32 -6.98
C GLY A 115 -5.64 28.91 -6.88
N PHE A 116 -5.33 29.47 -5.71
CA PHE A 116 -3.98 29.89 -5.34
C PHE A 116 -3.42 28.83 -4.41
N GLY A 117 -2.20 28.36 -4.70
CA GLY A 117 -1.59 27.27 -3.95
C GLY A 117 -1.34 27.66 -2.49
N ASP A 118 -1.95 26.94 -1.57
CA ASP A 118 -1.48 26.87 -0.20
C ASP A 118 -0.12 26.16 -0.19
N LYS A 119 0.81 26.68 0.61
CA LYS A 119 2.06 25.97 0.86
C LYS A 119 1.72 24.74 1.69
N LEU A 120 1.57 23.60 1.02
CA LEU A 120 1.24 22.34 1.66
C LEU A 120 2.30 22.00 2.70
N SER A 121 1.87 21.78 3.93
CA SER A 121 2.70 21.31 5.02
C SER A 121 2.61 19.79 5.08
N THR A 122 3.75 19.13 4.95
CA THR A 122 3.93 17.69 4.81
C THR A 122 3.90 16.97 6.16
N ASN A 123 3.09 15.91 6.27
CA ASN A 123 2.96 15.03 7.44
C ASN A 123 2.76 13.56 7.03
N LEU A 124 3.21 12.61 7.76
CA LEU A 124 3.82 11.31 7.65
C LEU A 124 5.00 11.47 6.75
N ASP A 125 5.41 12.34 7.29
CA ASP A 125 6.27 13.40 6.96
C ASP A 125 6.29 13.62 5.44
N PHE A 126 6.63 12.61 4.65
CA PHE A 126 6.71 12.73 3.21
C PHE A 126 5.92 11.66 2.42
N ALA A 127 5.49 10.58 3.09
CA ALA A 127 4.78 9.49 2.41
C ALA A 127 3.33 9.84 2.08
N ARG A 128 2.55 10.39 3.05
CA ARG A 128 1.14 10.75 2.81
C ARG A 128 0.95 11.85 1.77
N PRO A 129 1.76 12.95 1.75
CA PRO A 129 1.68 13.91 0.66
C PRO A 129 2.04 13.32 -0.71
N ALA A 130 3.03 12.42 -0.77
CA ALA A 130 3.48 11.81 -2.02
C ALA A 130 2.40 10.96 -2.71
N SER A 131 1.39 10.50 -1.97
CA SER A 131 0.27 9.71 -2.47
C SER A 131 -1.09 10.38 -2.28
N ASN A 132 -1.11 11.68 -1.96
CA ASN A 132 -2.32 12.49 -1.75
C ASN A 132 -3.24 12.03 -0.60
N VAL A 133 -2.77 11.24 0.36
CA VAL A 133 -3.54 10.83 1.55
C VAL A 133 -3.91 12.04 2.42
N ASP A 134 -2.98 12.99 2.61
CA ASP A 134 -3.26 14.19 3.41
C ASP A 134 -4.38 15.05 2.79
N ALA A 135 -4.50 15.08 1.47
CA ALA A 135 -5.58 15.78 0.78
C ALA A 135 -6.94 15.08 1.03
N VAL A 136 -6.95 13.75 1.09
CA VAL A 136 -8.16 12.98 1.44
C VAL A 136 -8.59 13.26 2.89
N HIS A 137 -7.66 13.27 3.83
CA HIS A 137 -7.95 13.56 5.24
C HIS A 137 -8.41 15.01 5.47
N ALA A 138 -7.84 15.97 4.73
CA ALA A 138 -8.20 17.38 4.83
C ALA A 138 -9.57 17.70 4.23
N GLY A 139 -10.08 16.81 3.37
CA GLY A 139 -11.28 16.98 2.60
C GLY A 139 -11.04 17.65 1.24
N PHE A 140 -11.86 17.27 0.26
CA PHE A 140 -11.83 17.78 -1.11
C PHE A 140 -13.25 17.97 -1.64
N GLU A 141 -13.38 18.83 -2.64
CA GLU A 141 -14.69 19.10 -3.24
C GLU A 141 -15.09 17.96 -4.21
N PHE A 142 -16.28 17.38 -3.97
CA PHE A 142 -16.88 16.39 -4.85
C PHE A 142 -18.41 16.57 -4.86
N GLY A 143 -19.02 16.64 -6.05
CA GLY A 143 -20.48 16.82 -6.18
C GLY A 143 -21.02 18.13 -5.60
N GLY A 144 -20.16 19.10 -5.27
CA GLY A 144 -20.55 20.38 -4.64
C GLY A 144 -20.47 20.38 -3.12
N GLU A 145 -19.98 19.31 -2.52
CA GLU A 145 -19.75 19.15 -1.07
C GLU A 145 -18.29 18.87 -0.77
N THR A 146 -17.83 19.28 0.42
CA THR A 146 -16.50 18.90 0.91
C THR A 146 -16.61 17.54 1.60
N VAL A 147 -15.95 16.52 1.06
CA VAL A 147 -15.93 15.16 1.60
C VAL A 147 -14.53 14.79 2.07
N SER A 148 -14.43 13.97 3.11
CA SER A 148 -13.17 13.46 3.65
C SER A 148 -13.33 12.01 4.06
N PHE A 149 -12.23 11.24 4.00
CA PHE A 149 -12.23 9.82 4.32
C PHE A 149 -11.03 9.51 5.21
N ASP A 150 -11.22 8.64 6.20
CA ASP A 150 -10.19 8.22 7.15
C ASP A 150 -10.22 6.70 7.47
N GLY A 151 -11.06 5.94 6.77
CA GLY A 151 -11.27 4.51 6.94
C GLY A 151 -12.42 4.17 7.89
N THR A 152 -13.22 5.15 8.30
CA THR A 152 -14.38 4.92 9.17
C THR A 152 -15.34 3.89 8.56
N GLY A 153 -15.78 2.91 9.38
CA GLY A 153 -16.71 1.85 8.92
C GLY A 153 -16.03 0.66 8.25
N VAL A 154 -14.71 0.67 8.08
CA VAL A 154 -13.91 -0.39 7.46
C VAL A 154 -13.11 -1.14 8.52
N VAL A 155 -12.89 -2.44 8.33
CA VAL A 155 -11.92 -3.22 9.11
C VAL A 155 -10.60 -3.28 8.34
N CYS A 156 -9.54 -2.74 8.96
CA CYS A 156 -8.17 -2.91 8.47
C CYS A 156 -7.46 -3.99 9.30
N GLY A 157 -7.06 -5.07 8.64
CA GLY A 157 -6.44 -6.24 9.26
C GLY A 157 -4.95 -6.37 8.97
N MET A 158 -4.28 -7.23 9.76
CA MET A 158 -2.87 -7.58 9.56
C MET A 158 -2.58 -8.94 10.18
N MET A 159 -1.76 -9.77 9.51
CA MET A 159 -1.07 -10.91 10.11
C MET A 159 0.42 -10.68 10.09
N ASP A 160 1.08 -10.69 11.29
CA ASP A 160 2.49 -10.29 11.42
C ASP A 160 3.09 -10.75 12.78
N THR A 161 4.30 -10.28 13.15
CA THR A 161 5.00 -10.62 14.41
C THR A 161 5.73 -9.42 15.02
N GLY A 162 5.94 -9.42 16.34
CA GLY A 162 6.62 -8.33 17.06
C GLY A 162 5.70 -7.14 17.37
N PHE A 163 4.50 -7.40 17.93
CA PHE A 163 3.47 -6.38 18.10
C PHE A 163 3.33 -5.83 19.52
N GLU A 164 3.21 -4.50 19.64
CA GLU A 164 2.84 -3.79 20.86
C GLU A 164 1.41 -3.23 20.77
N ALA A 165 0.42 -3.95 21.32
CA ALA A 165 -0.99 -3.54 21.28
C ALA A 165 -1.30 -2.27 22.13
N ASN A 166 -0.47 -1.98 23.13
CA ASN A 166 -0.66 -0.86 24.04
C ASN A 166 0.00 0.45 23.60
N HIS A 167 0.58 0.50 22.41
CA HIS A 167 1.15 1.73 21.85
C HIS A 167 0.06 2.80 21.70
N ILE A 168 0.39 4.08 22.08
CA ILE A 168 -0.58 5.18 22.07
C ILE A 168 -1.23 5.40 20.70
N ASN A 169 -0.53 5.03 19.62
CA ASN A 169 -1.01 5.17 18.25
C ASN A 169 -2.24 4.29 17.94
N PHE A 170 -2.53 3.28 18.77
CA PHE A 170 -3.67 2.38 18.67
C PHE A 170 -4.75 2.65 19.73
N LYS A 171 -4.76 3.84 20.32
CA LYS A 171 -5.75 4.26 21.31
C LYS A 171 -6.58 5.43 20.81
N ASN A 172 -7.82 5.47 21.26
CA ASN A 172 -8.68 6.64 21.17
C ASN A 172 -8.22 7.72 22.15
N GLU A 173 -8.74 8.94 22.03
CA GLU A 173 -8.42 10.06 22.92
C GLU A 173 -8.81 9.77 24.39
N ASP A 174 -9.84 8.96 24.61
CA ASP A 174 -10.27 8.52 25.96
C ASP A 174 -9.40 7.38 26.53
N GLY A 175 -8.38 6.93 25.81
CA GLY A 175 -7.47 5.85 26.20
C GLY A 175 -7.99 4.43 25.92
N THR A 176 -9.19 4.27 25.37
CA THR A 176 -9.70 2.97 24.93
C THR A 176 -8.97 2.47 23.69
N SER A 177 -8.99 1.14 23.44
CA SER A 177 -8.32 0.55 22.28
C SER A 177 -9.10 0.79 20.99
N ARG A 178 -8.39 1.15 19.90
CA ARG A 178 -8.92 1.12 18.53
C ARG A 178 -8.84 -0.28 17.91
N ILE A 179 -8.03 -1.17 18.53
CA ILE A 179 -7.96 -2.57 18.12
C ILE A 179 -9.19 -3.28 18.68
N LYS A 180 -10.03 -3.80 17.81
CA LYS A 180 -11.29 -4.48 18.18
C LYS A 180 -11.08 -5.94 18.47
N ARG A 181 -10.14 -6.58 17.73
CA ARG A 181 -9.77 -8.00 17.90
C ARG A 181 -8.27 -8.16 17.72
N LEU A 182 -7.71 -9.06 18.52
CA LEU A 182 -6.33 -9.50 18.37
C LEU A 182 -6.28 -11.01 18.64
N TRP A 183 -5.68 -11.74 17.70
CA TRP A 183 -5.42 -13.18 17.86
C TRP A 183 -3.92 -13.40 17.99
N HIS A 184 -3.51 -14.05 19.08
CA HIS A 184 -2.12 -14.47 19.27
C HIS A 184 -1.97 -15.90 18.76
N MET A 185 -1.29 -16.04 17.63
CA MET A 185 -1.01 -17.29 16.91
C MET A 185 0.30 -17.85 17.43
N ASN A 186 0.24 -18.74 18.43
CA ASN A 186 1.41 -19.18 19.19
C ASN A 186 1.77 -20.66 18.99
N SER A 187 1.12 -21.34 18.08
CA SER A 187 1.44 -22.72 17.73
C SER A 187 1.35 -22.96 16.23
N SER A 188 2.02 -24.02 15.74
CA SER A 188 2.07 -24.36 14.32
C SER A 188 0.81 -25.08 13.81
N ASP A 189 -0.21 -25.26 14.64
CA ASP A 189 -1.46 -25.93 14.27
C ASP A 189 -2.62 -24.97 13.98
N GLY A 190 -2.34 -23.66 13.89
CA GLY A 190 -3.34 -22.62 13.69
C GLY A 190 -4.14 -22.24 14.94
N SER A 191 -3.85 -22.84 16.10
CA SER A 191 -4.51 -22.46 17.34
C SER A 191 -4.13 -21.05 17.78
N SER A 192 -5.10 -20.32 18.36
CA SER A 192 -4.89 -18.94 18.77
C SER A 192 -5.56 -18.61 20.08
N LYS A 193 -5.03 -17.57 20.74
CA LYS A 193 -5.70 -16.92 21.88
C LYS A 193 -6.27 -15.59 21.42
N ALA A 194 -7.59 -15.45 21.48
CA ALA A 194 -8.28 -14.22 21.11
C ALA A 194 -8.34 -13.22 22.26
N TYR A 195 -8.16 -11.94 21.93
CA TYR A 195 -8.35 -10.78 22.79
C TYR A 195 -9.39 -9.86 22.15
N THR A 196 -10.28 -9.33 22.98
CA THR A 196 -11.28 -8.35 22.57
C THR A 196 -10.85 -6.94 23.00
N ASP A 197 -11.54 -5.93 22.55
CA ASP A 197 -11.31 -4.53 22.91
C ASP A 197 -11.16 -4.30 24.43
N THR A 198 -11.88 -5.04 25.26
CA THR A 198 -11.80 -4.98 26.73
C THR A 198 -10.59 -5.73 27.33
N THR A 199 -10.00 -6.67 26.61
CA THR A 199 -8.89 -7.53 27.08
C THR A 199 -7.56 -7.28 26.40
N ILE A 200 -7.54 -6.50 25.30
CA ILE A 200 -6.33 -6.19 24.51
C ILE A 200 -5.23 -5.54 25.39
N SER A 201 -5.61 -4.71 26.35
CA SER A 201 -4.65 -4.11 27.28
C SER A 201 -3.82 -5.10 28.08
N SER A 202 -4.30 -6.36 28.21
CA SER A 202 -3.56 -7.44 28.86
C SER A 202 -2.54 -8.14 27.93
N PHE A 203 -2.59 -7.87 26.63
CA PHE A 203 -1.57 -8.36 25.69
C PHE A 203 -0.35 -7.46 25.77
N THR A 204 0.79 -8.01 26.09
CA THR A 204 2.04 -7.24 26.24
C THR A 204 2.82 -7.19 24.94
N THR A 205 3.24 -8.34 24.43
CA THR A 205 3.88 -8.54 23.11
C THR A 205 3.98 -10.04 22.84
N ASP A 206 4.04 -10.40 21.57
CA ASP A 206 4.39 -11.74 21.11
C ASP A 206 5.93 -11.94 21.04
N LYS A 207 6.68 -10.87 20.72
CA LYS A 207 8.15 -10.89 20.66
C LYS A 207 8.77 -9.58 21.13
N THR A 208 9.79 -9.69 21.99
CA THR A 208 10.52 -8.52 22.51
C THR A 208 11.74 -8.12 21.65
N THR A 209 12.10 -8.93 20.67
CA THR A 209 13.25 -8.74 19.79
C THR A 209 12.87 -8.21 18.42
N GLU A 210 11.58 -7.99 18.17
CA GLU A 210 11.05 -7.55 16.89
C GLU A 210 10.13 -6.34 17.04
N THR A 211 9.97 -5.59 15.95
CA THR A 211 9.21 -4.35 15.90
C THR A 211 8.26 -4.30 14.71
N HIS A 212 8.37 -5.28 13.82
CA HIS A 212 7.82 -5.27 12.47
C HIS A 212 6.30 -5.04 12.48
N ALA A 213 5.54 -5.85 13.19
CA ALA A 213 4.08 -5.70 13.27
C ALA A 213 3.64 -4.34 13.84
N THR A 214 4.35 -3.81 14.86
CA THR A 214 4.03 -2.50 15.44
C THR A 214 4.22 -1.38 14.41
N HIS A 215 5.27 -1.48 13.60
CA HIS A 215 5.57 -0.51 12.55
C HIS A 215 4.53 -0.58 11.42
N VAL A 216 4.24 -1.76 10.93
CA VAL A 216 3.23 -2.06 9.91
C VAL A 216 1.84 -1.57 10.32
N ALA A 217 1.37 -1.94 11.52
CA ALA A 217 0.07 -1.50 12.06
C ALA A 217 -0.03 0.04 12.18
N GLY A 218 1.08 0.69 12.56
CA GLY A 218 1.15 2.15 12.63
C GLY A 218 0.99 2.83 11.28
N ILE A 219 1.49 2.23 10.19
CA ILE A 219 1.29 2.72 8.82
C ILE A 219 -0.16 2.51 8.38
N ILE A 220 -0.74 1.34 8.61
CA ILE A 220 -2.14 1.06 8.24
C ILE A 220 -3.08 2.11 8.85
N GLY A 221 -3.06 2.22 10.18
CA GLY A 221 -4.13 2.95 10.85
C GLY A 221 -3.75 3.60 12.19
N GLY A 222 -2.47 3.92 12.41
CA GLY A 222 -2.07 4.65 13.61
C GLY A 222 -2.76 6.01 13.70
N GLY A 223 -3.53 6.27 14.76
CA GLY A 223 -4.42 7.43 14.86
C GLY A 223 -3.96 8.55 15.78
N TYR A 224 -2.85 8.40 16.50
CA TYR A 224 -2.39 9.42 17.44
C TYR A 224 -1.84 10.65 16.73
N LYS A 225 -2.51 11.79 16.90
CA LYS A 225 -2.15 13.11 16.37
C LYS A 225 -1.74 14.10 17.48
N GLY A 226 -1.63 13.63 18.73
CA GLY A 226 -1.31 14.45 19.90
C GLY A 226 0.15 14.85 20.00
N GLU A 227 0.49 15.60 21.06
CA GLU A 227 1.82 16.17 21.30
C GLU A 227 2.83 15.12 21.80
N GLY A 228 4.04 15.18 21.28
CA GLY A 228 5.20 14.39 21.73
C GLY A 228 6.51 15.10 21.42
N THR A 229 7.63 14.42 21.65
CA THR A 229 8.94 14.90 21.19
C THR A 229 9.28 14.16 19.90
N PHE A 230 9.34 14.88 18.79
CA PHE A 230 9.59 14.32 17.45
C PHE A 230 10.72 15.07 16.76
N VAL A 231 11.37 14.38 15.81
CA VAL A 231 12.34 14.98 14.89
C VAL A 231 11.65 15.11 13.54
N LYS A 232 11.51 16.32 13.02
CA LYS A 232 10.89 16.62 11.73
C LYS A 232 11.96 17.16 10.77
N MET A 233 12.13 16.51 9.63
CA MET A 233 13.01 16.98 8.56
C MET A 233 12.34 18.08 7.75
N SER A 234 13.13 19.03 7.21
CA SER A 234 12.61 20.15 6.43
C SER A 234 12.26 19.78 4.98
N SER A 235 12.85 18.70 4.46
CA SER A 235 12.56 18.11 3.15
C SER A 235 12.93 16.63 3.13
N PRO A 236 12.47 15.83 2.13
CA PRO A 236 12.75 14.40 2.05
C PRO A 236 14.23 14.02 1.98
N ASN A 237 15.06 14.95 1.51
CA ASN A 237 16.52 14.78 1.35
C ASN A 237 17.33 15.75 2.21
N ALA A 238 16.71 16.41 3.20
CA ALA A 238 17.42 17.32 4.10
C ALA A 238 18.34 16.57 5.03
N SER A 239 19.58 17.03 5.18
CA SER A 239 20.58 16.46 6.09
C SER A 239 20.38 16.84 7.57
N SER A 240 19.41 17.71 7.86
CA SER A 240 19.09 18.15 9.21
C SER A 240 17.59 18.42 9.38
N GLY A 241 17.09 18.19 10.58
CA GLY A 241 15.72 18.45 10.97
C GLY A 241 15.64 19.25 12.28
N SER A 242 14.43 19.60 12.68
CA SER A 242 14.14 20.21 13.98
C SER A 242 13.61 19.15 14.95
N MET A 243 14.18 19.09 16.16
CA MET A 243 13.68 18.25 17.25
C MET A 243 12.98 19.13 18.29
N GLY A 244 11.82 18.72 18.75
CA GLY A 244 11.08 19.44 19.78
C GLY A 244 9.72 18.85 20.08
N LYS A 245 8.99 19.53 20.98
CA LYS A 245 7.59 19.23 21.23
C LYS A 245 6.75 19.68 20.04
N MET A 246 5.99 18.76 19.46
CA MET A 246 5.07 19.01 18.35
C MET A 246 4.03 17.90 18.29
N ASN A 247 2.96 18.15 17.54
CA ASN A 247 2.01 17.10 17.20
C ASN A 247 2.68 16.00 16.38
N ASN A 248 2.27 14.74 16.62
CA ASN A 248 2.83 13.59 15.91
C ASN A 248 2.69 13.74 14.40
N PRO A 249 3.80 13.84 13.63
CA PRO A 249 3.75 13.91 12.17
C PRO A 249 3.64 12.51 11.53
N TYR A 250 3.82 11.43 12.29
CA TYR A 250 3.97 10.04 11.86
C TYR A 250 2.74 9.17 12.13
N TYR A 251 1.52 9.72 11.98
CA TYR A 251 0.29 8.94 12.06
C TYR A 251 0.01 8.20 10.73
N GLY A 252 -0.85 7.18 10.76
CA GLY A 252 -1.10 6.26 9.64
C GLY A 252 -2.02 6.80 8.55
N VAL A 253 -2.47 5.87 7.68
CA VAL A 253 -3.33 6.16 6.52
C VAL A 253 -4.81 6.08 6.90
N ALA A 254 -5.32 4.91 7.32
CA ALA A 254 -6.73 4.69 7.68
C ALA A 254 -6.95 4.98 9.18
N THR A 255 -6.86 6.26 9.58
CA THR A 255 -6.84 6.66 10.99
C THR A 255 -8.17 6.48 11.72
N GLY A 256 -9.30 6.32 11.01
CA GLY A 256 -10.64 6.04 11.54
C GLY A 256 -11.06 4.57 11.48
N ALA A 257 -10.28 3.71 10.83
CA ALA A 257 -10.62 2.30 10.66
C ALA A 257 -10.67 1.52 11.98
N ASP A 258 -11.53 0.49 12.05
CA ASP A 258 -11.46 -0.54 13.05
C ASP A 258 -10.27 -1.46 12.77
N LEU A 259 -9.45 -1.72 13.79
CA LEU A 259 -8.25 -2.53 13.65
C LEU A 259 -8.50 -3.96 14.15
N ALA A 260 -8.15 -4.96 13.35
CA ALA A 260 -8.25 -6.37 13.72
C ALA A 260 -6.96 -7.11 13.30
N PHE A 261 -6.20 -7.62 14.26
CA PHE A 261 -4.85 -8.13 14.01
C PHE A 261 -4.68 -9.57 14.47
N ALA A 262 -3.94 -10.36 13.68
CA ALA A 262 -3.40 -11.64 14.09
C ALA A 262 -1.88 -11.50 14.17
N VAL A 263 -1.26 -11.96 15.27
CA VAL A 263 0.19 -11.81 15.50
C VAL A 263 0.78 -13.07 16.11
N GLY A 264 2.02 -13.37 15.76
CA GLY A 264 2.74 -14.50 16.36
C GLY A 264 3.64 -15.26 15.39
N GLU A 265 3.63 -16.58 15.47
CA GLU A 265 4.50 -17.42 14.64
C GLU A 265 3.97 -17.48 13.19
N LEU A 266 4.83 -17.18 12.22
CA LEU A 266 4.49 -17.06 10.80
C LEU A 266 4.54 -18.41 10.06
N TYR A 267 3.92 -19.45 10.62
CA TYR A 267 3.64 -20.68 9.89
C TYR A 267 2.47 -20.46 8.92
N THR A 268 2.47 -21.15 7.80
CA THR A 268 1.42 -21.02 6.78
C THR A 268 0.02 -21.20 7.34
N GLU A 269 -0.16 -22.19 8.23
CA GLU A 269 -1.42 -22.50 8.92
C GLU A 269 -1.89 -21.34 9.80
N ASN A 270 -0.97 -20.70 10.51
CA ASN A 270 -1.24 -19.53 11.32
C ASN A 270 -1.64 -18.32 10.47
N ILE A 271 -0.97 -18.14 9.33
CA ILE A 271 -1.27 -17.02 8.43
C ILE A 271 -2.68 -17.19 7.86
N ILE A 272 -3.00 -18.37 7.31
CA ILE A 272 -4.33 -18.68 6.77
C ILE A 272 -5.40 -18.48 7.85
N GLN A 273 -5.20 -19.05 9.04
CA GLN A 273 -6.16 -18.93 10.14
C GLN A 273 -6.28 -17.48 10.63
N GLY A 274 -5.17 -16.74 10.70
CA GLY A 274 -5.17 -15.33 11.10
C GLY A 274 -5.97 -14.46 10.14
N VAL A 275 -5.76 -14.62 8.82
CA VAL A 275 -6.54 -13.94 7.79
C VAL A 275 -8.01 -14.32 7.85
N THR A 276 -8.32 -15.62 8.00
CA THR A 276 -9.70 -16.12 8.17
C THR A 276 -10.38 -15.45 9.36
N ASN A 277 -9.73 -15.43 10.52
CA ASN A 277 -10.30 -14.82 11.74
C ASN A 277 -10.63 -13.32 11.54
N ILE A 278 -9.77 -12.59 10.81
CA ILE A 278 -9.96 -11.16 10.53
C ILE A 278 -11.16 -10.96 9.61
N ILE A 279 -11.24 -11.72 8.51
CA ILE A 279 -12.34 -11.64 7.54
C ILE A 279 -13.67 -12.05 8.20
N ASP A 280 -13.70 -13.16 8.97
CA ASP A 280 -14.88 -13.60 9.70
C ASP A 280 -15.37 -12.53 10.70
N TYR A 281 -14.44 -11.89 11.41
CA TYR A 281 -14.79 -10.78 12.29
C TYR A 281 -15.47 -9.65 11.53
N ALA A 282 -14.88 -9.18 10.42
CA ALA A 282 -15.44 -8.09 9.64
C ALA A 282 -16.83 -8.44 9.06
N ASN A 283 -16.99 -9.65 8.53
CA ASN A 283 -18.26 -10.14 8.01
C ASN A 283 -19.34 -10.21 9.09
N ASN A 284 -19.00 -10.64 10.30
CA ASN A 284 -19.91 -10.67 11.45
C ASN A 284 -20.34 -9.26 11.90
N GLU A 285 -19.45 -8.26 11.73
CA GLU A 285 -19.76 -6.85 12.01
C GLU A 285 -20.47 -6.15 10.80
N GLY A 286 -20.61 -6.85 9.67
CA GLY A 286 -21.20 -6.30 8.44
C GLY A 286 -20.37 -5.20 7.79
N LYS A 287 -19.02 -5.26 7.92
CA LYS A 287 -18.09 -4.25 7.44
C LYS A 287 -17.20 -4.79 6.33
N PRO A 288 -16.82 -3.96 5.34
CA PRO A 288 -15.80 -4.33 4.38
C PRO A 288 -14.45 -4.49 5.08
N VAL A 289 -13.56 -5.30 4.48
CA VAL A 289 -12.28 -5.63 5.08
C VAL A 289 -11.15 -5.61 4.07
N VAL A 290 -10.01 -5.07 4.51
CA VAL A 290 -8.72 -5.20 3.82
C VAL A 290 -7.67 -5.73 4.79
N VAL A 291 -6.89 -6.74 4.36
CA VAL A 291 -5.89 -7.42 5.19
C VAL A 291 -4.50 -7.22 4.59
N ASN A 292 -3.56 -6.81 5.43
CA ASN A 292 -2.14 -6.66 5.12
C ASN A 292 -1.35 -7.93 5.41
N LEU A 293 -0.53 -8.35 4.46
CA LEU A 293 0.46 -9.41 4.60
C LEU A 293 1.85 -8.87 4.22
N SER A 294 2.57 -8.30 5.20
CA SER A 294 3.94 -7.81 5.03
C SER A 294 4.96 -8.94 5.24
N LEU A 295 4.75 -10.05 4.56
CA LEU A 295 5.51 -11.29 4.69
C LEU A 295 5.52 -12.03 3.34
N GLY A 296 6.36 -13.07 3.22
CA GLY A 296 6.42 -13.89 2.03
C GLY A 296 7.65 -14.79 2.00
N HIS A 297 7.73 -15.60 0.96
CA HIS A 297 8.88 -16.45 0.63
C HIS A 297 9.08 -16.53 -0.88
N ASN A 298 10.33 -16.81 -1.29
CA ASN A 298 10.73 -16.81 -2.69
C ASN A 298 10.79 -18.20 -3.31
N THR A 299 10.37 -19.23 -2.60
CA THR A 299 10.27 -20.61 -3.10
C THR A 299 8.82 -20.89 -3.45
N GLY A 300 8.61 -21.62 -4.55
CA GLY A 300 7.28 -21.93 -5.05
C GLY A 300 7.22 -21.87 -6.56
N PRO A 301 6.06 -22.23 -7.16
CA PRO A 301 5.90 -22.28 -8.60
C PRO A 301 5.71 -20.92 -9.26
N HIS A 302 5.43 -19.87 -8.50
CA HIS A 302 5.09 -18.51 -8.97
C HIS A 302 3.95 -18.49 -9.99
N ASP A 303 2.96 -19.35 -9.81
CA ASP A 303 1.83 -19.55 -10.71
C ASP A 303 0.46 -19.59 -10.00
N GLY A 304 0.45 -19.28 -8.70
CA GLY A 304 -0.78 -19.30 -7.89
C GLY A 304 -1.31 -20.69 -7.54
N THR A 305 -0.59 -21.76 -7.88
CA THR A 305 -1.11 -23.13 -7.77
C THR A 305 -0.71 -23.88 -6.50
N ASP A 306 0.23 -23.34 -5.71
CA ASP A 306 0.54 -23.97 -4.43
C ASP A 306 -0.61 -23.77 -3.42
N TYR A 307 -0.62 -24.61 -2.36
CA TYR A 307 -1.73 -24.61 -1.39
C TYR A 307 -1.90 -23.31 -0.62
N TYR A 308 -0.80 -22.56 -0.41
CA TYR A 308 -0.81 -21.29 0.31
C TYR A 308 -1.43 -20.17 -0.54
N THR A 309 -0.96 -20.03 -1.78
CA THR A 309 -1.49 -19.03 -2.72
C THR A 309 -2.94 -19.31 -3.08
N GLN A 310 -3.32 -20.60 -3.26
CA GLN A 310 -4.72 -20.98 -3.47
C GLN A 310 -5.62 -20.65 -2.28
N ALA A 311 -5.12 -20.82 -1.05
CA ALA A 311 -5.88 -20.45 0.15
C ALA A 311 -6.09 -18.93 0.23
N LEU A 312 -5.04 -18.15 0.00
CA LEU A 312 -5.15 -16.68 -0.03
C LEU A 312 -6.09 -16.20 -1.14
N ALA A 313 -6.01 -16.78 -2.33
CA ALA A 313 -6.89 -16.44 -3.46
C ALA A 313 -8.38 -16.63 -3.11
N ARG A 314 -8.72 -17.70 -2.39
CA ARG A 314 -10.11 -17.93 -1.93
C ARG A 314 -10.53 -16.97 -0.82
N LEU A 315 -9.64 -16.66 0.14
CA LEU A 315 -9.91 -15.65 1.16
C LEU A 315 -10.05 -14.25 0.56
N GLY A 316 -9.35 -13.97 -0.54
CA GLY A 316 -9.45 -12.75 -1.31
C GLY A 316 -10.80 -12.56 -2.04
N GLU A 317 -11.67 -13.59 -2.11
CA GLU A 317 -13.06 -13.46 -2.58
C GLU A 317 -13.98 -12.83 -1.52
N ASP A 318 -13.62 -12.93 -0.24
CA ASP A 318 -14.41 -12.45 0.90
C ASP A 318 -13.85 -11.17 1.54
N GLY A 319 -12.68 -10.70 1.10
CA GLY A 319 -12.03 -9.48 1.57
C GLY A 319 -10.81 -9.14 0.72
N ILE A 320 -10.37 -7.90 0.73
CA ILE A 320 -9.19 -7.48 -0.04
C ILE A 320 -7.91 -7.91 0.69
N ILE A 321 -6.98 -8.56 0.00
CA ILE A 321 -5.67 -8.94 0.53
C ILE A 321 -4.58 -8.17 -0.19
N CYS A 322 -3.77 -7.41 0.56
CA CYS A 322 -2.56 -6.77 0.08
C CYS A 322 -1.33 -7.55 0.57
N MET A 323 -0.38 -7.82 -0.31
CA MET A 323 0.83 -8.57 0.01
C MET A 323 2.08 -7.88 -0.51
N SER A 324 3.14 -7.87 0.30
CA SER A 324 4.42 -7.29 -0.07
C SER A 324 5.08 -8.08 -1.20
N ALA A 325 5.66 -7.37 -2.18
CA ALA A 325 6.29 -7.97 -3.36
C ALA A 325 7.58 -8.75 -3.03
N GLY A 326 8.27 -8.40 -1.93
CA GLY A 326 9.57 -8.92 -1.54
C GLY A 326 10.67 -7.84 -1.56
N ASN A 327 11.82 -8.15 -0.98
CA ASN A 327 12.92 -7.21 -0.81
C ASN A 327 14.22 -7.64 -1.53
N GLU A 328 14.11 -8.45 -2.56
CA GLU A 328 15.22 -9.06 -3.30
C GLU A 328 15.38 -8.47 -4.72
N GLY A 329 14.86 -7.26 -4.95
CA GLY A 329 14.85 -6.58 -6.26
C GLY A 329 16.22 -6.22 -6.82
N ASP A 330 17.28 -6.25 -6.02
CA ASP A 330 18.68 -6.06 -6.40
C ASP A 330 19.54 -7.32 -6.20
N GLU A 331 18.93 -8.45 -5.79
CA GLU A 331 19.61 -9.69 -5.50
C GLU A 331 19.58 -10.65 -6.70
N GLN A 332 20.67 -11.41 -6.89
CA GLN A 332 20.73 -12.43 -7.95
C GLN A 332 20.11 -13.74 -7.48
N MET A 333 18.81 -13.71 -7.18
CA MET A 333 18.11 -14.84 -6.57
C MET A 333 17.38 -15.74 -7.57
N SER A 334 17.28 -15.37 -8.85
CA SER A 334 16.52 -16.13 -9.83
C SER A 334 17.32 -16.44 -11.10
N ILE A 335 16.96 -17.54 -11.77
CA ILE A 335 17.43 -17.88 -13.12
C ILE A 335 16.26 -18.43 -13.92
N THR A 336 16.03 -17.86 -15.10
CA THR A 336 15.14 -18.44 -16.12
C THR A 336 15.97 -18.87 -17.32
N LYS A 337 15.82 -20.13 -17.77
CA LYS A 337 16.62 -20.70 -18.85
C LYS A 337 15.80 -21.68 -19.68
N THR A 338 15.85 -21.51 -21.01
CA THR A 338 15.38 -22.54 -21.93
C THR A 338 16.54 -23.46 -22.30
N LEU A 339 16.37 -24.76 -22.12
CA LEU A 339 17.35 -25.76 -22.52
C LEU A 339 17.44 -25.85 -24.06
N SER A 340 18.64 -25.96 -24.59
CA SER A 340 18.91 -26.08 -26.03
C SER A 340 19.63 -27.37 -26.36
N ALA A 341 19.42 -27.89 -27.57
CA ALA A 341 19.97 -29.16 -28.02
C ALA A 341 21.38 -29.09 -28.63
N THR A 342 22.08 -27.95 -28.49
CA THR A 342 23.40 -27.77 -29.13
C THR A 342 24.53 -28.27 -28.23
N GLY A 343 25.45 -29.08 -28.79
CA GLY A 343 26.63 -29.60 -28.12
C GLY A 343 26.35 -30.87 -27.29
N ASN A 344 26.98 -31.03 -26.16
CA ASN A 344 26.87 -32.21 -25.28
C ASN A 344 25.59 -32.17 -24.37
N GLY A 345 24.48 -31.68 -24.90
CA GLY A 345 23.22 -31.49 -24.19
C GLY A 345 23.06 -30.07 -23.66
N ALA A 346 21.80 -29.67 -23.49
CA ALA A 346 21.47 -28.38 -22.88
C ALA A 346 21.50 -28.46 -21.35
N TYR A 347 22.19 -27.58 -20.70
CA TYR A 347 22.26 -27.58 -19.24
C TYR A 347 22.24 -26.17 -18.67
N LEU A 348 21.67 -26.06 -17.49
CA LEU A 348 21.77 -24.91 -16.63
C LEU A 348 22.89 -25.15 -15.61
N ARG A 349 23.82 -24.21 -15.50
CA ARG A 349 24.83 -24.21 -14.43
C ARG A 349 24.75 -22.92 -13.67
N THR A 350 24.77 -23.01 -12.36
CA THR A 350 24.81 -21.86 -11.49
C THR A 350 25.58 -22.16 -10.21
N VAL A 351 26.11 -21.16 -9.59
CA VAL A 351 26.84 -21.26 -8.32
C VAL A 351 25.98 -20.62 -7.23
N PRO A 352 25.48 -21.38 -6.28
CA PRO A 352 24.79 -20.81 -5.13
C PRO A 352 25.77 -20.06 -4.26
N VAL A 353 25.42 -18.85 -3.85
CA VAL A 353 26.18 -18.00 -2.94
C VAL A 353 25.29 -17.56 -1.80
N TYR A 354 25.89 -17.19 -0.68
CA TYR A 354 25.18 -16.62 0.46
C TYR A 354 25.55 -15.15 0.59
N MET A 355 24.52 -14.29 0.74
CA MET A 355 24.70 -12.89 1.08
C MET A 355 24.18 -12.63 2.50
N ASN A 356 24.89 -11.85 3.28
CA ASN A 356 24.42 -11.38 4.58
C ASN A 356 23.72 -10.03 4.44
N ALA A 357 23.16 -9.55 5.55
CA ALA A 357 22.48 -8.25 5.63
C ALA A 357 23.37 -7.04 5.24
N ASP A 358 24.71 -7.20 5.30
CA ASP A 358 25.66 -6.15 4.92
C ASP A 358 26.02 -6.19 3.42
N GLY A 359 25.41 -7.08 2.65
CA GLY A 359 25.64 -7.22 1.20
C GLY A 359 26.98 -7.93 0.83
N PHE A 360 27.65 -8.56 1.79
CA PHE A 360 28.87 -9.31 1.54
C PHE A 360 28.56 -10.75 1.11
N VAL A 361 29.23 -11.20 0.08
CA VAL A 361 29.18 -12.60 -0.37
C VAL A 361 30.11 -13.45 0.48
N TYR A 362 29.55 -14.45 1.16
CA TYR A 362 30.33 -15.43 1.91
C TYR A 362 30.46 -16.73 1.14
N ASP A 363 31.58 -17.44 1.35
CA ASP A 363 31.81 -18.79 0.83
C ASP A 363 30.92 -19.85 1.49
N LYS A 364 29.66 -19.51 1.74
CA LYS A 364 28.71 -20.35 2.49
C LYS A 364 27.32 -20.24 1.89
N ALA A 365 26.74 -21.37 1.51
CA ALA A 365 25.32 -21.45 1.15
C ALA A 365 24.50 -21.96 2.33
N ASN A 366 23.43 -21.23 2.66
CA ASN A 366 22.47 -21.61 3.70
C ASN A 366 21.08 -21.11 3.30
N GLY A 367 20.22 -22.01 2.86
CA GLY A 367 18.90 -21.67 2.34
C GLY A 367 18.42 -22.69 1.32
N ILE A 368 17.58 -22.27 0.43
CA ILE A 368 16.85 -23.12 -0.52
C ILE A 368 17.13 -22.64 -1.94
N ALA A 369 17.32 -23.60 -2.89
CA ALA A 369 17.19 -23.37 -4.31
C ALA A 369 16.08 -24.26 -4.84
N ASP A 370 15.05 -23.67 -5.43
CA ASP A 370 13.83 -24.32 -5.88
C ASP A 370 13.71 -24.25 -7.40
N LEU A 371 13.88 -25.38 -8.06
CA LEU A 371 13.92 -25.46 -9.53
C LEU A 371 12.62 -26.09 -10.04
N TRP A 372 11.97 -25.39 -10.96
CA TRP A 372 10.76 -25.79 -11.65
C TRP A 372 10.95 -25.86 -13.15
N THR A 373 10.24 -26.78 -13.78
CA THR A 373 10.12 -26.84 -15.26
C THR A 373 8.79 -26.24 -15.70
N ASP A 374 8.61 -26.07 -17.00
CA ASP A 374 7.33 -25.65 -17.61
C ASP A 374 6.38 -26.83 -17.93
N SER A 375 6.78 -28.06 -17.62
CA SER A 375 6.02 -29.30 -17.91
C SER A 375 6.28 -30.35 -16.83
N SER A 376 5.69 -31.54 -16.99
CA SER A 376 6.02 -32.74 -16.19
C SER A 376 7.28 -33.47 -16.66
N ASP A 377 7.96 -32.96 -17.68
CA ASP A 377 9.15 -33.60 -18.23
C ASP A 377 10.27 -33.66 -17.20
N THR A 378 10.73 -34.83 -16.92
CA THR A 378 11.82 -35.09 -15.98
C THR A 378 13.14 -34.51 -16.49
N ILE A 379 13.83 -33.80 -15.62
CA ILE A 379 15.19 -33.34 -15.87
C ILE A 379 16.18 -34.03 -14.91
N THR A 380 17.42 -34.12 -15.33
CA THR A 380 18.49 -34.55 -14.46
C THR A 380 19.16 -33.34 -13.82
N VAL A 381 19.19 -33.31 -12.52
CA VAL A 381 19.87 -32.27 -11.74
C VAL A 381 21.06 -32.88 -11.03
N LYS A 382 22.22 -32.23 -11.17
CA LYS A 382 23.46 -32.61 -10.49
C LYS A 382 23.96 -31.47 -9.63
N ILE A 383 24.31 -31.76 -8.39
CA ILE A 383 25.16 -30.90 -7.58
C ILE A 383 26.58 -31.38 -7.77
N ARG A 384 27.44 -30.46 -8.24
CA ARG A 384 28.85 -30.76 -8.56
C ARG A 384 29.78 -29.85 -7.77
N ALA A 385 30.82 -30.47 -7.22
CA ALA A 385 31.93 -29.74 -6.61
C ALA A 385 33.03 -29.51 -7.65
N TYR A 386 33.47 -28.27 -7.81
CA TYR A 386 34.59 -27.88 -8.66
C TYR A 386 35.75 -27.36 -7.81
N THR A 387 36.96 -27.61 -8.29
CA THR A 387 38.16 -26.96 -7.76
C THR A 387 38.16 -25.46 -8.04
N GLY A 388 38.94 -24.68 -7.32
CA GLY A 388 38.95 -23.21 -7.43
C GLY A 388 39.33 -22.68 -8.81
N ASP A 389 40.06 -23.46 -9.60
CA ASP A 389 40.36 -23.16 -11.01
C ASP A 389 39.38 -23.77 -12.00
N PHE A 390 38.32 -24.41 -11.50
CA PHE A 390 37.29 -25.14 -12.28
C PHE A 390 37.84 -26.27 -13.18
N SER A 391 39.11 -26.73 -12.95
CA SER A 391 39.72 -27.74 -13.76
C SER A 391 39.18 -29.15 -13.50
N THR A 392 38.72 -29.41 -12.28
CA THR A 392 38.22 -30.71 -11.84
C THR A 392 36.83 -30.58 -11.28
N ALA A 393 35.91 -31.46 -11.69
CA ALA A 393 34.58 -31.55 -11.19
C ALA A 393 34.26 -32.97 -10.71
N VAL A 394 33.51 -33.05 -9.60
CA VAL A 394 33.03 -34.31 -9.03
C VAL A 394 31.51 -34.21 -8.82
N ASP A 395 30.77 -35.22 -9.25
CA ASP A 395 29.35 -35.32 -8.98
C ASP A 395 29.15 -35.65 -7.49
N VAL A 396 28.47 -34.78 -6.79
CA VAL A 396 28.17 -34.94 -5.37
C VAL A 396 26.82 -35.64 -5.17
N ILE A 397 25.79 -35.12 -5.84
CA ILE A 397 24.47 -35.71 -5.89
C ILE A 397 23.98 -35.68 -7.34
N THR A 398 23.35 -36.75 -7.79
CA THR A 398 22.61 -36.80 -9.06
C THR A 398 21.17 -37.17 -8.74
N CYS A 399 20.22 -36.38 -9.26
CA CYS A 399 18.79 -36.62 -9.23
C CYS A 399 18.28 -36.70 -10.67
N ASP A 400 17.80 -37.85 -11.04
CA ASP A 400 17.35 -38.19 -12.40
C ASP A 400 16.00 -38.90 -12.48
N THR A 401 15.33 -39.04 -11.31
CA THR A 401 14.09 -39.80 -11.17
C THR A 401 13.08 -39.07 -10.27
N PRO A 402 11.78 -39.06 -10.64
CA PRO A 402 10.73 -38.57 -9.74
C PRO A 402 10.64 -39.37 -8.43
N GLY A 403 10.23 -38.74 -7.34
CA GLY A 403 10.17 -39.34 -6.01
C GLY A 403 11.52 -39.49 -5.32
N TYR A 404 12.55 -38.83 -5.84
CA TYR A 404 13.90 -38.88 -5.33
C TYR A 404 14.06 -38.02 -4.07
N PHE A 405 14.61 -38.63 -3.01
CA PHE A 405 15.07 -37.93 -1.84
C PHE A 405 16.49 -38.37 -1.47
N ARG A 406 17.41 -37.43 -1.41
CA ARG A 406 18.80 -37.66 -1.04
C ARG A 406 19.37 -36.56 -0.19
N SER A 407 20.25 -36.93 0.74
CA SER A 407 21.07 -36.01 1.50
C SER A 407 22.55 -36.35 1.33
N THR A 408 23.43 -35.33 1.34
CA THR A 408 24.85 -35.54 1.26
C THR A 408 25.39 -36.11 2.56
N THR A 409 25.58 -37.40 2.60
CA THR A 409 26.35 -38.10 3.62
C THR A 409 27.61 -38.75 3.03
N SER A 410 27.88 -38.48 1.72
CA SER A 410 28.98 -39.11 1.02
C SER A 410 30.34 -38.53 1.40
N THR A 411 31.34 -39.41 1.47
CA THR A 411 32.75 -39.00 1.64
C THR A 411 33.23 -38.06 0.52
N THR A 412 32.62 -38.17 -0.68
CA THR A 412 32.91 -37.29 -1.81
C THR A 412 32.59 -35.83 -1.51
N PHE A 413 31.39 -35.54 -0.94
CA PHE A 413 31.05 -34.18 -0.57
C PHE A 413 31.94 -33.65 0.54
N SER A 414 32.17 -34.46 1.59
CA SER A 414 32.94 -34.10 2.76
C SER A 414 34.44 -33.84 2.46
N ASN A 415 34.93 -34.26 1.32
CA ASN A 415 36.28 -33.92 0.85
C ASN A 415 36.39 -32.48 0.34
N TYR A 416 35.29 -31.82 0.01
CA TYR A 416 35.27 -30.50 -0.62
C TYR A 416 34.53 -29.47 0.25
N PHE A 417 33.45 -29.88 0.95
CA PHE A 417 32.56 -28.98 1.68
C PHE A 417 32.21 -29.54 3.06
N SER A 418 31.98 -28.67 4.00
CA SER A 418 31.26 -28.94 5.24
C SER A 418 29.78 -28.59 5.05
N GLY A 419 28.91 -28.99 5.99
CA GLY A 419 27.47 -28.80 5.88
C GLY A 419 26.79 -29.95 5.14
N SER A 420 25.60 -29.69 4.60
CA SER A 420 24.85 -30.71 3.85
C SER A 420 23.97 -30.08 2.77
N VAL A 421 23.73 -30.87 1.70
CA VAL A 421 22.70 -30.54 0.67
C VAL A 421 21.71 -31.66 0.63
N THR A 422 20.43 -31.32 0.62
CA THR A 422 19.32 -32.28 0.48
C THR A 422 18.53 -31.93 -0.79
N LEU A 423 18.23 -32.96 -1.60
CA LEU A 423 17.41 -32.82 -2.80
C LEU A 423 16.14 -33.64 -2.67
N GLN A 424 15.03 -33.06 -3.07
CA GLN A 424 13.76 -33.73 -3.27
C GLN A 424 13.23 -33.38 -4.66
N ALA A 425 12.78 -34.38 -5.42
CA ALA A 425 12.31 -34.18 -6.78
C ALA A 425 10.99 -34.93 -7.04
N GLY A 426 10.14 -34.36 -7.84
CA GLY A 426 8.87 -34.94 -8.23
C GLY A 426 8.05 -34.05 -9.14
N VAL A 427 6.97 -34.58 -9.67
CA VAL A 427 5.94 -33.79 -10.36
C VAL A 427 4.98 -33.27 -9.31
N ASP A 428 4.75 -31.97 -9.30
CA ASP A 428 3.77 -31.33 -8.44
C ASP A 428 2.36 -31.64 -8.94
N SER A 429 1.47 -32.07 -8.04
CA SER A 429 0.12 -32.51 -8.39
C SER A 429 -0.82 -31.33 -8.73
N ASN A 430 -0.51 -30.12 -8.27
CA ASN A 430 -1.38 -28.96 -8.45
C ASN A 430 -1.22 -28.33 -9.85
N ASN A 431 0.02 -28.36 -10.40
CA ASN A 431 0.33 -27.70 -11.65
C ASN A 431 0.93 -28.62 -12.72
N ASN A 432 1.15 -29.89 -12.40
CA ASN A 432 1.77 -30.89 -13.29
C ASN A 432 3.16 -30.47 -13.80
N ARG A 433 3.92 -29.70 -13.02
CA ARG A 433 5.29 -29.28 -13.33
C ARG A 433 6.29 -30.11 -12.54
N TYR A 434 7.43 -30.40 -13.13
CA TYR A 434 8.49 -31.10 -12.42
C TYR A 434 9.28 -30.12 -11.55
N ARG A 435 9.48 -30.51 -10.28
CA ARG A 435 10.17 -29.71 -9.27
C ARG A 435 11.40 -30.44 -8.73
N VAL A 436 12.48 -29.69 -8.51
CA VAL A 436 13.64 -30.15 -7.73
C VAL A 436 13.92 -29.14 -6.63
N TYR A 437 13.57 -29.52 -5.40
CA TYR A 437 13.79 -28.71 -4.22
C TYR A 437 15.13 -29.06 -3.57
N MET A 438 16.00 -28.07 -3.40
CA MET A 438 17.37 -28.22 -2.91
C MET A 438 17.57 -27.37 -1.66
N SER A 439 17.83 -28.02 -0.52
CA SER A 439 18.14 -27.34 0.74
C SER A 439 19.64 -27.39 1.02
N PHE A 440 20.24 -26.23 1.23
CA PHE A 440 21.64 -26.06 1.58
C PHE A 440 21.73 -25.69 3.06
N ASN A 441 22.44 -26.50 3.84
CA ASN A 441 22.58 -26.26 5.28
C ASN A 441 24.07 -26.03 5.62
N ASN A 442 24.43 -24.78 5.86
CA ASN A 442 25.76 -24.32 6.23
C ASN A 442 26.88 -24.87 5.32
N VAL A 443 26.60 -24.97 4.02
CA VAL A 443 27.55 -25.50 3.03
C VAL A 443 28.63 -24.47 2.79
N LYS A 444 29.90 -24.83 3.09
CA LYS A 444 31.08 -24.00 2.86
C LYS A 444 32.28 -24.85 2.46
N PRO A 445 33.23 -24.33 1.62
CA PRO A 445 34.45 -25.02 1.29
C PRO A 445 35.29 -25.35 2.54
N ILE A 446 35.89 -26.54 2.58
CA ILE A 446 36.78 -26.97 3.67
C ILE A 446 38.28 -26.66 3.42
N ALA A 447 38.62 -26.30 2.19
CA ALA A 447 40.03 -26.12 1.83
C ALA A 447 40.59 -24.78 2.35
N THR A 448 41.75 -24.81 2.98
CA THR A 448 42.43 -23.63 3.49
C THR A 448 43.17 -22.84 2.41
N ASN A 449 43.49 -23.45 1.27
CA ASN A 449 44.35 -22.85 0.23
C ASN A 449 43.75 -22.88 -1.18
N THR A 450 42.59 -23.49 -1.38
CA THR A 450 41.89 -23.54 -2.67
C THR A 450 40.40 -23.36 -2.45
N THR A 451 39.83 -22.37 -3.12
CA THR A 451 38.38 -22.17 -3.13
C THR A 451 37.75 -23.30 -3.96
N HIS A 452 36.77 -24.00 -3.40
CA HIS A 452 35.94 -24.93 -4.14
C HIS A 452 34.59 -24.26 -4.48
N HIS A 453 34.03 -24.59 -5.62
CA HIS A 453 32.74 -24.07 -6.08
C HIS A 453 31.71 -25.19 -6.13
N LEU A 454 30.53 -24.91 -5.63
CA LEU A 454 29.38 -25.80 -5.73
C LEU A 454 28.48 -25.31 -6.88
N ILE A 455 28.22 -26.19 -7.85
CA ILE A 455 27.46 -25.83 -9.06
C ILE A 455 26.25 -26.73 -9.18
N ILE A 456 25.09 -26.13 -9.44
CA ILE A 456 23.87 -26.81 -9.84
C ILE A 456 23.90 -26.96 -11.36
N GLU A 457 23.84 -28.18 -11.86
CA GLU A 457 23.69 -28.48 -13.29
C GLU A 457 22.34 -29.14 -13.55
N ALA A 458 21.61 -28.66 -14.56
CA ALA A 458 20.37 -29.27 -15.01
C ALA A 458 20.47 -29.61 -16.48
N THR A 459 20.04 -30.83 -16.85
CA THR A 459 19.99 -31.32 -18.24
C THR A 459 18.63 -31.95 -18.50
N GLY A 460 18.11 -31.80 -19.73
CA GLY A 460 16.80 -32.29 -20.09
C GLY A 460 16.54 -32.15 -21.60
N ALA A 461 15.29 -32.32 -22.01
CA ALA A 461 14.87 -32.17 -23.39
C ALA A 461 15.09 -30.72 -23.89
N SER A 462 15.41 -30.58 -25.17
CA SER A 462 15.52 -29.27 -25.81
C SER A 462 14.17 -28.53 -25.79
N GLY A 463 14.16 -27.28 -25.43
CA GLY A 463 12.95 -26.49 -25.37
C GLY A 463 12.34 -26.41 -23.97
N THR A 464 12.67 -27.32 -23.04
CA THR A 464 12.23 -27.25 -21.63
C THR A 464 12.69 -25.95 -21.00
N LYS A 465 11.78 -25.22 -20.40
CA LYS A 465 12.08 -24.00 -19.65
C LYS A 465 12.29 -24.34 -18.18
N LEU A 466 13.31 -23.76 -17.62
CA LEU A 466 13.70 -23.89 -16.22
C LEU A 466 13.52 -22.55 -15.52
N TYR A 467 12.96 -22.63 -14.32
CA TYR A 467 12.77 -21.52 -13.38
C TYR A 467 13.41 -21.93 -12.07
N LEU A 468 14.47 -21.24 -11.68
CA LEU A 468 15.20 -21.51 -10.44
C LEU A 468 15.12 -20.29 -9.54
N TYR A 469 14.62 -20.49 -8.33
CA TYR A 469 14.45 -19.46 -7.32
C TYR A 469 15.29 -19.78 -6.09
N GLY A 470 15.95 -18.76 -5.54
CA GLY A 470 16.72 -18.85 -4.31
C GLY A 470 16.02 -18.18 -3.14
N SER A 471 16.09 -18.80 -1.96
CA SER A 471 15.67 -18.19 -0.70
C SER A 471 16.81 -18.35 0.30
N GLY A 472 17.47 -17.24 0.68
CA GLY A 472 18.72 -17.27 1.45
C GLY A 472 19.91 -17.86 0.67
N VAL A 473 19.74 -18.20 -0.61
CA VAL A 473 20.76 -18.66 -1.54
C VAL A 473 20.67 -17.83 -2.81
N TYR A 474 21.79 -17.29 -3.27
CA TYR A 474 21.87 -16.41 -4.43
C TYR A 474 22.82 -17.01 -5.48
N PHE A 475 22.69 -16.56 -6.73
CA PHE A 475 23.41 -17.11 -7.88
C PHE A 475 24.45 -16.13 -8.39
N GLU A 476 25.70 -16.57 -8.53
CA GLU A 476 26.79 -15.69 -8.92
C GLU A 476 26.61 -15.02 -10.29
N ASN A 477 27.22 -13.85 -10.39
CA ASN A 477 27.28 -13.04 -11.61
C ASN A 477 28.37 -13.49 -12.58
N ARG A 478 29.04 -14.60 -12.32
CA ARG A 478 30.14 -15.08 -13.16
C ARG A 478 29.63 -15.60 -14.49
N THR A 479 29.91 -14.86 -15.53
CA THR A 479 29.73 -15.32 -16.93
C THR A 479 31.03 -15.73 -17.56
N THR A 480 32.16 -15.21 -17.04
CA THR A 480 33.53 -15.55 -17.44
C THR A 480 34.45 -15.45 -16.22
N ALA A 481 35.28 -16.46 -16.02
CA ALA A 481 36.37 -16.35 -15.07
C ALA A 481 37.70 -16.24 -15.84
N GLY A 482 38.59 -15.42 -15.33
CA GLY A 482 40.00 -15.60 -15.65
C GLY A 482 40.45 -16.96 -15.13
N GLY A 483 40.83 -17.89 -16.02
CA GLY A 483 41.33 -19.21 -15.67
C GLY A 483 40.26 -20.27 -15.46
N GLY A 484 39.68 -20.79 -16.53
CA GLY A 484 39.03 -22.10 -16.53
C GLY A 484 37.58 -22.20 -16.08
N THR A 485 36.78 -21.11 -16.12
CA THR A 485 35.34 -21.21 -15.83
C THR A 485 34.63 -22.20 -16.73
N PRO A 486 33.77 -23.10 -16.19
CA PRO A 486 33.00 -24.02 -17.03
C PRO A 486 32.17 -23.24 -18.05
N VAL A 487 32.25 -23.69 -19.32
CA VAL A 487 31.41 -23.13 -20.38
C VAL A 487 29.94 -23.39 -20.04
N GLY A 488 29.11 -22.37 -20.07
CA GLY A 488 27.66 -22.49 -19.90
C GLY A 488 27.13 -22.17 -18.49
N LEU A 489 27.90 -21.49 -17.63
CA LEU A 489 27.33 -20.89 -16.43
C LEU A 489 26.27 -19.86 -16.80
N THR A 490 25.14 -19.92 -16.12
CA THR A 490 24.05 -18.95 -16.25
C THR A 490 24.10 -17.99 -15.06
N LYS A 491 24.06 -16.69 -15.36
CA LYS A 491 24.10 -15.60 -14.38
C LYS A 491 22.80 -15.56 -13.60
N GLY A 492 22.87 -15.31 -12.29
CA GLY A 492 21.73 -14.94 -11.46
C GLY A 492 21.12 -13.59 -11.88
N SER A 493 19.87 -13.39 -11.54
CA SER A 493 19.09 -12.21 -11.89
C SER A 493 18.12 -11.87 -10.77
N ALA A 494 17.81 -10.58 -10.61
CA ALA A 494 16.71 -10.09 -9.78
C ALA A 494 15.37 -9.98 -10.54
N ALA A 495 15.35 -10.30 -11.86
CA ALA A 495 14.19 -10.07 -12.72
C ALA A 495 12.97 -10.96 -12.41
N GLN A 496 13.10 -11.92 -11.52
CA GLN A 496 12.04 -12.77 -10.97
C GLN A 496 12.27 -12.91 -9.46
N SER A 497 12.28 -11.77 -8.78
CA SER A 497 12.46 -11.69 -7.31
C SER A 497 11.13 -11.57 -6.56
N ILE A 498 10.00 -11.48 -7.27
CA ILE A 498 8.68 -11.41 -6.67
C ILE A 498 8.44 -12.62 -5.74
N ASN A 499 7.88 -12.40 -4.56
CA ASN A 499 7.60 -13.50 -3.66
C ASN A 499 6.41 -14.35 -4.18
N ASP A 500 6.43 -15.65 -3.90
CA ASP A 500 5.45 -16.60 -4.45
C ASP A 500 4.02 -16.28 -4.02
N GLY A 501 3.80 -15.93 -2.74
CA GLY A 501 2.46 -15.57 -2.24
C GLY A 501 1.84 -14.36 -2.93
N ALA A 502 2.68 -13.42 -3.41
CA ALA A 502 2.22 -12.25 -4.17
C ALA A 502 1.86 -12.57 -5.64
N CYS A 503 2.08 -13.82 -6.08
CA CYS A 503 1.68 -14.33 -7.40
C CYS A 503 0.29 -14.99 -7.40
N GLY A 504 -0.43 -14.97 -6.27
CA GLY A 504 -1.77 -15.57 -6.15
C GLY A 504 -2.86 -14.70 -6.77
N ASP A 505 -3.88 -15.34 -7.33
CA ASP A 505 -5.11 -14.66 -7.73
C ASP A 505 -5.75 -13.93 -6.53
N ASN A 506 -6.51 -12.88 -6.75
CA ASN A 506 -7.20 -12.08 -5.72
C ASN A 506 -6.28 -11.52 -4.60
N VAL A 507 -4.99 -11.30 -4.92
CA VAL A 507 -4.01 -10.70 -4.01
C VAL A 507 -3.38 -9.47 -4.68
N ILE A 508 -3.43 -8.31 -4.02
CA ILE A 508 -2.78 -7.08 -4.49
C ILE A 508 -1.29 -7.13 -4.13
N SER A 509 -0.43 -7.32 -5.12
CA SER A 509 1.03 -7.29 -4.94
C SER A 509 1.55 -5.87 -4.89
N VAL A 510 2.35 -5.52 -3.87
CA VAL A 510 2.78 -4.14 -3.59
C VAL A 510 4.29 -4.00 -3.58
N GLY A 511 4.82 -3.19 -4.49
CA GLY A 511 6.21 -2.76 -4.55
C GLY A 511 6.49 -1.49 -3.74
N ALA A 512 7.76 -1.12 -3.64
CA ALA A 512 8.22 0.01 -2.82
C ALA A 512 8.96 1.07 -3.64
N TYR A 513 8.66 2.35 -3.37
CA TYR A 513 9.46 3.46 -3.85
C TYR A 513 10.00 4.34 -2.71
N VAL A 514 10.94 5.23 -3.03
CA VAL A 514 11.64 6.08 -2.07
C VAL A 514 10.87 7.39 -1.88
N SER A 515 10.22 7.57 -0.74
CA SER A 515 9.55 8.83 -0.39
C SER A 515 10.46 9.81 0.35
N ARG A 516 11.55 9.34 0.93
CA ARG A 516 12.62 10.14 1.53
C ARG A 516 13.95 9.39 1.55
N THR A 517 15.04 10.12 1.67
CA THR A 517 16.39 9.55 1.80
C THR A 517 17.05 9.85 3.15
N HIS A 518 16.53 10.78 3.93
CA HIS A 518 17.12 11.22 5.20
C HIS A 518 16.09 11.22 6.32
N PHE A 519 16.52 10.87 7.53
CA PHE A 519 15.72 10.98 8.76
C PHE A 519 16.59 11.38 9.95
N GLY A 520 15.97 11.99 10.96
CA GLY A 520 16.64 12.38 12.19
C GLY A 520 16.15 11.53 13.35
N VAL A 521 17.00 11.42 14.39
CA VAL A 521 16.70 10.66 15.61
C VAL A 521 16.86 11.49 16.87
N LEU A 522 16.32 11.02 18.00
CA LEU A 522 16.26 11.72 19.28
C LEU A 522 17.64 12.03 19.89
N SER A 523 18.71 11.34 19.49
CA SER A 523 20.09 11.72 19.85
C SER A 523 20.54 13.03 19.18
N GLY A 524 19.79 13.56 18.23
CA GLY A 524 20.18 14.71 17.40
C GLY A 524 20.98 14.37 16.16
N SER A 525 21.26 13.08 15.93
CA SER A 525 21.92 12.61 14.70
C SER A 525 20.95 12.55 13.52
N GLY A 526 21.48 12.71 12.31
CA GLY A 526 20.77 12.43 11.07
C GLY A 526 21.35 11.19 10.39
N TYR A 527 20.50 10.44 9.74
CA TYR A 527 20.87 9.26 8.94
C TYR A 527 20.39 9.43 7.50
N TYR A 528 21.01 8.73 6.57
CA TYR A 528 20.63 8.73 5.18
C TYR A 528 20.73 7.34 4.55
N MET A 529 19.90 7.09 3.52
CA MET A 529 19.95 5.87 2.73
C MET A 529 20.91 6.08 1.54
N PRO A 530 22.08 5.44 1.54
CA PRO A 530 23.04 5.61 0.45
C PRO A 530 22.49 5.11 -0.89
N GLY A 531 22.71 5.89 -1.95
CA GLY A 531 22.33 5.50 -3.31
C GLY A 531 20.84 5.59 -3.64
N ALA A 532 20.00 6.01 -2.69
CA ALA A 532 18.58 6.20 -2.93
C ALA A 532 18.29 7.62 -3.46
N THR A 533 17.32 7.75 -4.33
CA THR A 533 16.78 9.01 -4.86
C THR A 533 15.30 9.10 -4.57
N VAL A 534 14.84 10.26 -4.07
CA VAL A 534 13.39 10.48 -3.82
C VAL A 534 12.63 10.41 -5.13
N GLY A 535 11.55 9.63 -5.15
CA GLY A 535 10.71 9.39 -6.31
C GLY A 535 11.13 8.17 -7.15
N ASP A 536 12.33 7.59 -6.92
CA ASP A 536 12.75 6.38 -7.62
C ASP A 536 12.20 5.11 -6.94
N ILE A 537 12.15 4.03 -7.73
CA ILE A 537 11.87 2.70 -7.18
C ILE A 537 12.95 2.33 -6.15
N ALA A 538 12.57 1.75 -5.02
CA ALA A 538 13.55 1.26 -4.06
C ALA A 538 14.35 0.10 -4.66
N SER A 539 15.70 0.10 -4.50
CA SER A 539 16.55 -0.90 -5.13
C SER A 539 16.16 -2.33 -4.75
N PHE A 540 15.78 -2.51 -3.51
CA PHE A 540 15.34 -3.80 -2.95
C PHE A 540 13.96 -4.25 -3.44
N SER A 541 13.09 -3.35 -3.95
CA SER A 541 11.71 -3.71 -4.32
C SER A 541 11.69 -4.82 -5.36
N SER A 542 11.16 -5.98 -4.97
CA SER A 542 11.04 -7.15 -5.84
C SER A 542 10.07 -6.90 -7.00
N TYR A 543 10.33 -7.58 -8.11
CA TYR A 543 9.53 -7.50 -9.32
C TYR A 543 9.66 -8.79 -10.15
N GLY A 544 8.72 -8.98 -11.07
CA GLY A 544 8.76 -10.15 -11.94
C GLY A 544 7.47 -10.33 -12.72
N SER A 545 7.14 -11.58 -12.96
CA SER A 545 5.86 -11.97 -13.53
C SER A 545 5.43 -13.32 -12.95
N THR A 546 4.13 -13.57 -12.92
CA THR A 546 3.63 -14.92 -12.71
C THR A 546 4.10 -15.84 -13.84
N PHE A 547 3.99 -17.14 -13.65
CA PHE A 547 4.28 -18.12 -14.71
C PHE A 547 3.41 -17.88 -15.97
N GLN A 548 2.18 -17.39 -15.80
CA GLN A 548 1.24 -17.04 -16.87
C GLN A 548 1.62 -15.74 -17.58
N GLY A 549 2.54 -14.96 -17.03
CA GLY A 549 3.08 -13.75 -17.64
C GLY A 549 2.44 -12.45 -17.16
N GLU A 550 1.60 -12.48 -16.13
CA GLU A 550 1.13 -11.28 -15.44
C GLU A 550 2.31 -10.55 -14.77
N LYS A 551 2.40 -9.25 -14.98
CA LYS A 551 3.51 -8.44 -14.45
C LYS A 551 3.20 -7.98 -13.04
N LEU A 552 4.19 -8.14 -12.16
CA LEU A 552 4.12 -7.77 -10.75
C LEU A 552 5.31 -6.89 -10.33
N PRO A 553 5.12 -6.00 -9.34
CA PRO A 553 3.93 -5.79 -8.51
C PRO A 553 2.78 -5.15 -9.29
N HIS A 554 1.56 -5.14 -8.72
CA HIS A 554 0.42 -4.41 -9.30
C HIS A 554 0.60 -2.90 -9.16
N VAL A 555 1.12 -2.43 -8.03
CA VAL A 555 1.28 -1.01 -7.70
C VAL A 555 2.47 -0.82 -6.76
N CYS A 556 3.05 0.39 -6.75
CA CYS A 556 4.06 0.78 -5.77
C CYS A 556 3.54 1.84 -4.80
N ALA A 557 4.05 1.83 -3.57
CA ALA A 557 3.77 2.83 -2.56
C ALA A 557 5.05 3.23 -1.81
N PRO A 558 5.04 4.29 -0.99
CA PRO A 558 6.17 4.63 -0.13
C PRO A 558 6.59 3.43 0.72
N GLY A 559 7.83 2.98 0.60
CA GLY A 559 8.34 1.80 1.30
C GLY A 559 9.78 1.94 1.78
N SER A 560 10.48 2.99 1.36
CA SER A 560 11.85 3.26 1.82
C SER A 560 11.88 4.43 2.80
N THR A 561 12.52 4.21 3.95
CA THR A 561 12.77 5.21 5.01
C THR A 561 11.46 5.76 5.61
N LEU A 562 10.50 4.89 5.92
CA LEU A 562 9.26 5.28 6.59
C LEU A 562 9.45 5.31 8.12
N ILE A 563 8.86 6.33 8.77
CA ILE A 563 8.81 6.42 10.22
C ILE A 563 7.39 6.09 10.68
N SER A 564 7.28 5.10 11.58
CA SER A 564 6.02 4.66 12.15
C SER A 564 6.19 4.19 13.59
N SER A 565 5.12 3.70 14.22
CA SER A 565 5.12 3.16 15.58
C SER A 565 6.21 2.11 15.78
N TYR A 566 6.86 2.10 16.93
CA TYR A 566 7.96 1.19 17.20
C TYR A 566 7.80 0.55 18.56
N SER A 567 7.93 -0.77 18.66
CA SER A 567 7.67 -1.50 19.90
C SER A 567 8.63 -1.06 21.03
N ARG A 568 8.07 -0.55 22.12
CA ARG A 568 8.86 -0.19 23.32
C ARG A 568 9.59 -1.38 23.92
N TYR A 569 9.05 -2.58 23.79
CA TYR A 569 9.69 -3.78 24.30
C TYR A 569 11.02 -4.05 23.62
N TYR A 570 11.08 -3.82 22.30
CA TYR A 570 12.34 -3.85 21.55
C TYR A 570 13.24 -2.68 21.98
N VAL A 571 12.69 -1.46 22.03
CA VAL A 571 13.47 -0.25 22.34
C VAL A 571 14.14 -0.38 23.72
N ASP A 572 13.40 -0.87 24.72
CA ASP A 572 13.91 -1.07 26.08
C ASP A 572 14.95 -2.21 26.11
N ASN A 573 14.69 -3.32 25.40
CA ASN A 573 15.58 -4.49 25.37
C ASN A 573 16.91 -4.19 24.65
N ALA A 574 16.86 -3.42 23.56
CA ALA A 574 18.02 -3.08 22.73
C ALA A 574 18.73 -1.77 23.14
N GLY A 575 18.16 -0.98 24.05
CA GLY A 575 18.66 0.36 24.36
C GLY A 575 18.52 1.33 23.17
N TYR A 576 17.45 1.21 22.38
CA TYR A 576 17.30 1.85 21.08
C TYR A 576 16.65 3.24 21.12
N ALA A 577 16.30 3.77 22.30
CA ALA A 577 15.52 5.01 22.46
C ALA A 577 16.12 6.22 21.74
N ASP A 578 17.43 6.37 21.76
CA ASP A 578 18.17 7.48 21.12
C ASP A 578 18.17 7.41 19.58
N TYR A 579 17.87 6.24 19.02
CA TYR A 579 17.77 5.99 17.58
C TYR A 579 16.33 6.11 17.03
N CYS A 580 15.35 6.32 17.93
CA CYS A 580 13.98 6.62 17.53
C CYS A 580 13.86 8.03 16.98
N SER A 581 12.95 8.25 16.03
CA SER A 581 12.64 9.58 15.46
C SER A 581 11.57 10.34 16.25
N GLY A 582 10.92 9.67 17.21
CA GLY A 582 9.92 10.30 18.06
C GLY A 582 9.55 9.48 19.28
N LYS A 583 8.99 10.16 20.27
CA LYS A 583 8.38 9.56 21.46
C LYS A 583 7.25 10.41 22.01
N ALA A 584 6.27 9.74 22.62
CA ALA A 584 5.20 10.39 23.37
C ALA A 584 4.87 9.61 24.64
N ASP A 585 4.41 10.30 25.67
CA ASP A 585 4.00 9.68 26.93
C ASP A 585 2.65 8.99 26.75
N ASN A 586 2.55 7.77 27.25
CA ASN A 586 1.36 6.94 27.23
C ASN A 586 0.95 6.56 28.67
N GLY A 587 0.80 7.57 29.51
CA GLY A 587 0.50 7.39 30.94
C GLY A 587 1.66 6.79 31.73
N SER A 588 1.69 5.45 31.87
CA SER A 588 2.75 4.74 32.60
C SER A 588 3.93 4.27 31.74
N ALA A 589 3.91 4.54 30.44
CA ALA A 589 4.90 4.07 29.49
C ALA A 589 5.20 5.12 28.41
N THR A 590 6.28 4.93 27.68
CA THR A 590 6.63 5.73 26.51
C THR A 590 6.33 4.93 25.24
N SER A 591 5.66 5.56 24.29
CA SER A 591 5.49 5.06 22.92
C SER A 591 6.53 5.69 22.00
N TYR A 592 7.09 4.92 21.08
CA TYR A 592 8.19 5.32 20.20
C TYR A 592 7.82 5.25 18.73
N TRP A 593 8.49 6.05 17.91
CA TRP A 593 8.44 6.01 16.45
C TRP A 593 9.86 5.93 15.91
N ALA A 594 10.10 5.03 14.98
CA ALA A 594 11.41 4.87 14.33
C ALA A 594 11.25 4.55 12.85
N GLU A 595 12.38 4.60 12.14
CA GLU A 595 12.48 4.30 10.72
C GLU A 595 12.49 2.80 10.46
N SER A 596 11.86 2.40 9.33
CA SER A 596 12.05 1.10 8.70
C SER A 596 11.88 1.21 7.18
N SER A 597 12.48 0.26 6.44
CA SER A 597 12.44 0.18 4.98
C SER A 597 12.11 -1.24 4.53
N GLY A 598 11.32 -1.37 3.45
CA GLY A 598 10.94 -2.64 2.86
C GLY A 598 9.60 -2.53 2.12
N THR A 599 9.30 -3.49 1.24
CA THR A 599 7.94 -3.67 0.71
C THR A 599 6.94 -4.01 1.83
N SER A 600 7.44 -4.46 2.98
CA SER A 600 6.68 -4.56 4.23
C SER A 600 6.13 -3.22 4.75
N MET A 601 6.67 -2.08 4.30
CA MET A 601 6.20 -0.73 4.67
C MET A 601 5.30 -0.13 3.60
N SER A 602 5.49 -0.49 2.32
CA SER A 602 4.59 -0.07 1.24
C SER A 602 3.27 -0.86 1.22
N CYS A 603 3.28 -2.12 1.56
CA CYS A 603 2.08 -2.95 1.61
C CYS A 603 1.03 -2.41 2.61
N PRO A 604 1.35 -2.14 3.88
CA PRO A 604 0.40 -1.54 4.82
C PRO A 604 -0.05 -0.14 4.40
N TYR A 605 0.76 0.56 3.63
CA TYR A 605 0.39 1.85 3.07
C TYR A 605 -0.76 1.71 2.07
N VAL A 606 -0.64 0.77 1.10
CA VAL A 606 -1.72 0.44 0.15
C VAL A 606 -2.94 -0.11 0.89
N THR A 607 -2.74 -0.97 1.90
CA THR A 607 -3.83 -1.48 2.75
C THR A 607 -4.64 -0.33 3.36
N GLY A 608 -3.97 0.69 3.90
CA GLY A 608 -4.63 1.89 4.41
C GLY A 608 -5.39 2.67 3.32
N VAL A 609 -4.77 2.86 2.14
CA VAL A 609 -5.42 3.56 1.01
C VAL A 609 -6.66 2.80 0.52
N VAL A 610 -6.58 1.48 0.37
CA VAL A 610 -7.74 0.64 0.05
C VAL A 610 -8.82 0.75 1.13
N GLY A 611 -8.43 0.88 2.41
CA GLY A 611 -9.35 1.17 3.50
C GLY A 611 -10.12 2.49 3.31
N LEU A 612 -9.47 3.55 2.79
CA LEU A 612 -10.16 4.80 2.44
C LEU A 612 -11.13 4.61 1.26
N TRP A 613 -10.75 3.80 0.27
CA TRP A 613 -11.62 3.50 -0.89
C TRP A 613 -12.83 2.65 -0.50
N LEU A 614 -12.66 1.68 0.42
CA LEU A 614 -13.75 0.88 0.97
C LEU A 614 -14.72 1.68 1.85
N GLU A 615 -14.27 2.75 2.52
CA GLU A 615 -15.17 3.71 3.16
C GLU A 615 -16.02 4.45 2.13
N ALA A 616 -15.41 4.84 1.00
CA ALA A 616 -16.12 5.50 -0.09
C ALA A 616 -17.09 4.56 -0.82
N ASP A 617 -16.74 3.29 -1.04
CA ASP A 617 -17.61 2.25 -1.58
C ASP A 617 -17.30 0.89 -0.92
N PRO A 618 -18.14 0.44 0.03
CA PRO A 618 -17.95 -0.82 0.74
C PRO A 618 -18.19 -2.08 -0.11
N THR A 619 -18.58 -1.93 -1.38
CA THR A 619 -18.84 -3.04 -2.30
C THR A 619 -17.67 -3.38 -3.22
N LEU A 620 -16.56 -2.65 -3.11
CA LEU A 620 -15.35 -2.92 -3.89
C LEU A 620 -14.82 -4.32 -3.59
N ASP A 621 -14.65 -5.10 -4.63
CA ASP A 621 -13.95 -6.39 -4.64
C ASP A 621 -12.52 -6.22 -5.19
N PHE A 622 -11.76 -7.33 -5.25
CA PHE A 622 -10.40 -7.32 -5.79
C PHE A 622 -10.33 -6.73 -7.20
N ALA A 623 -11.23 -7.15 -8.09
CA ALA A 623 -11.21 -6.71 -9.50
C ALA A 623 -11.44 -5.20 -9.63
N ARG A 624 -12.35 -4.64 -8.83
CA ARG A 624 -12.63 -3.21 -8.79
C ARG A 624 -11.49 -2.43 -8.15
N VAL A 625 -10.88 -2.93 -7.07
CA VAL A 625 -9.70 -2.31 -6.48
C VAL A 625 -8.53 -2.28 -7.47
N LEU A 626 -8.32 -3.39 -8.20
CA LEU A 626 -7.27 -3.45 -9.24
C LEU A 626 -7.56 -2.48 -10.40
N GLU A 627 -8.82 -2.32 -10.79
CA GLU A 627 -9.25 -1.32 -11.77
C GLU A 627 -8.93 0.11 -11.28
N VAL A 628 -9.30 0.47 -10.04
CA VAL A 628 -8.95 1.77 -9.45
C VAL A 628 -7.45 2.00 -9.48
N ILE A 629 -6.66 1.00 -9.09
CA ILE A 629 -5.20 1.06 -9.14
C ILE A 629 -4.71 1.36 -10.56
N ASN A 630 -5.19 0.62 -11.57
CA ASN A 630 -4.76 0.76 -12.96
C ASN A 630 -5.13 2.11 -13.59
N GLU A 631 -6.29 2.67 -13.22
CA GLU A 631 -6.80 3.91 -13.81
C GLU A 631 -6.26 5.17 -13.12
N THR A 632 -5.83 5.06 -11.85
CA THR A 632 -5.53 6.25 -11.03
C THR A 632 -4.13 6.33 -10.48
N SER A 633 -3.32 5.27 -10.60
CA SER A 633 -1.93 5.32 -10.16
C SER A 633 -1.10 6.28 -11.04
N ASP A 634 -0.20 7.02 -10.41
CA ASP A 634 0.65 7.98 -11.10
C ASP A 634 1.82 7.26 -11.79
N LEU A 635 1.80 7.28 -13.12
CA LEU A 635 2.95 6.96 -13.95
C LEU A 635 3.75 8.25 -14.14
N ASP A 636 4.61 8.58 -13.18
CA ASP A 636 5.42 9.79 -13.24
C ASP A 636 6.53 9.68 -14.31
N ALA A 637 6.97 10.85 -14.82
CA ALA A 637 8.08 10.98 -15.76
C ALA A 637 9.43 10.45 -15.21
N LEU A 638 9.50 10.14 -13.90
CA LEU A 638 10.66 9.57 -13.22
C LEU A 638 10.83 8.06 -13.43
N LEU A 639 9.91 7.38 -14.13
CA LEU A 639 9.96 5.93 -14.37
C LEU A 639 11.22 5.43 -15.08
N GLY A 640 11.96 6.28 -15.76
CA GLY A 640 13.24 5.96 -16.37
C GLY A 640 13.28 4.63 -17.11
N SER A 641 14.38 3.86 -16.93
CA SER A 641 14.57 2.55 -17.52
C SER A 641 13.87 1.40 -16.76
N ASP A 642 13.34 1.66 -15.56
CA ASP A 642 12.80 0.63 -14.65
C ASP A 642 11.26 0.58 -14.59
N ALA A 643 10.58 1.08 -15.63
CA ALA A 643 9.10 1.10 -15.74
C ALA A 643 8.44 -0.27 -15.42
N LYS A 644 9.12 -1.39 -15.70
CA LYS A 644 8.64 -2.74 -15.41
C LYS A 644 8.54 -3.09 -13.92
N ARG A 645 9.13 -2.28 -13.03
CA ARG A 645 9.15 -2.50 -11.58
C ARG A 645 8.03 -1.76 -10.84
N TRP A 646 7.28 -0.91 -11.55
CA TRP A 646 6.28 -0.03 -10.97
C TRP A 646 4.85 -0.58 -10.98
N GLY A 647 4.58 -1.62 -11.79
CA GLY A 647 3.20 -2.04 -12.07
C GLY A 647 2.41 -0.92 -12.74
N ALA A 648 1.26 -0.56 -12.18
CA ALA A 648 0.46 0.58 -12.65
C ALA A 648 1.08 1.96 -12.33
N GLY A 649 2.05 2.02 -11.42
CA GLY A 649 2.68 3.27 -10.98
C GLY A 649 2.69 3.42 -9.47
N SER A 650 2.80 4.66 -8.98
CA SER A 650 2.66 5.00 -7.57
C SER A 650 1.19 5.19 -7.19
N ILE A 651 0.79 4.63 -6.06
CA ILE A 651 -0.59 4.72 -5.54
C ILE A 651 -1.00 6.18 -5.32
N ASN A 652 -2.21 6.55 -5.73
CA ASN A 652 -2.79 7.87 -5.53
C ASN A 652 -4.15 7.76 -4.81
N ALA A 653 -4.17 8.06 -3.51
CA ALA A 653 -5.36 7.91 -2.68
C ALA A 653 -6.51 8.82 -3.14
N LEU A 654 -6.21 10.08 -3.49
CA LEU A 654 -7.22 11.06 -3.86
C LEU A 654 -7.87 10.76 -5.23
N GLU A 655 -7.04 10.50 -6.25
CA GLU A 655 -7.58 10.18 -7.58
C GLU A 655 -8.34 8.85 -7.54
N GLY A 656 -7.86 7.87 -6.72
CA GLY A 656 -8.59 6.62 -6.50
C GLY A 656 -9.97 6.84 -5.87
N ILE A 657 -10.09 7.67 -4.83
CA ILE A 657 -11.39 7.99 -4.22
C ILE A 657 -12.31 8.71 -5.22
N LYS A 658 -11.81 9.68 -5.96
CA LYS A 658 -12.60 10.35 -7.00
C LYS A 658 -13.12 9.36 -8.04
N TYR A 659 -12.25 8.47 -8.52
CA TYR A 659 -12.64 7.42 -9.45
C TYR A 659 -13.70 6.49 -8.86
N VAL A 660 -13.54 6.06 -7.61
CA VAL A 660 -14.53 5.25 -6.89
C VAL A 660 -15.86 5.98 -6.82
N LEU A 661 -15.89 7.25 -6.39
CA LEU A 661 -17.10 8.05 -6.26
C LEU A 661 -17.78 8.30 -7.62
N GLU A 662 -17.02 8.51 -8.70
CA GLU A 662 -17.53 8.73 -10.05
C GLU A 662 -18.09 7.45 -10.69
N ASN A 663 -17.50 6.30 -10.37
CA ASN A 663 -17.81 5.00 -10.95
C ASN A 663 -18.55 4.07 -9.97
N ARG A 664 -19.02 4.59 -8.84
CA ARG A 664 -19.99 3.85 -8.05
C ARG A 664 -21.06 3.37 -9.03
N SER A 665 -21.25 2.08 -9.12
CA SER A 665 -22.52 1.58 -9.66
C SER A 665 -23.58 2.37 -8.92
N ALA A 666 -24.55 2.92 -9.64
CA ALA A 666 -25.75 3.49 -9.02
C ALA A 666 -26.49 2.33 -8.31
N GLY A 667 -25.77 1.73 -7.39
CA GLY A 667 -26.22 0.74 -6.42
C GLY A 667 -26.80 1.55 -5.30
N ILE A 668 -27.93 1.19 -4.92
CA ILE A 668 -28.79 1.46 -3.75
C ILE A 668 -28.19 2.35 -2.62
N GLY A 669 -26.92 2.79 -2.69
CA GLY A 669 -26.23 3.67 -1.73
C GLY A 669 -26.37 5.17 -1.98
N ASP A 670 -26.73 5.63 -3.16
CA ASP A 670 -26.86 7.07 -3.46
C ASP A 670 -28.16 7.71 -2.94
N VAL A 671 -28.88 7.00 -2.08
CA VAL A 671 -30.12 7.49 -1.44
C VAL A 671 -29.88 8.02 -0.01
N TRP A 672 -28.62 8.21 0.42
CA TRP A 672 -28.30 8.69 1.78
C TRP A 672 -28.17 10.20 1.91
N ALA A 673 -28.44 10.97 0.86
CA ALA A 673 -28.30 12.43 0.85
C ALA A 673 -29.60 13.21 0.90
N ASP A 674 -30.70 12.67 1.44
CA ASP A 674 -31.84 13.49 1.80
C ASP A 674 -32.47 13.03 3.12
N ASN A 675 -32.68 13.99 4.02
CA ASN A 675 -33.34 13.89 5.33
C ASN A 675 -34.82 13.47 5.23
N ASP A 676 -35.15 12.40 4.50
CA ASP A 676 -36.51 11.93 4.27
C ASP A 676 -36.91 10.69 5.11
N GLU A 677 -36.25 10.45 6.27
CA GLU A 677 -36.72 9.43 7.22
C GLU A 677 -38.18 9.62 7.66
N GLU A 678 -38.65 10.83 7.62
CA GLU A 678 -40.08 11.15 7.88
C GLU A 678 -41.00 10.85 6.67
N ARG A 679 -40.47 10.80 5.44
CA ARG A 679 -41.22 10.59 4.22
C ARG A 679 -41.35 9.13 3.81
N PHE A 680 -40.35 8.29 4.11
CA PHE A 680 -40.32 6.87 3.75
C PHE A 680 -40.23 5.96 4.98
N VAL A 681 -41.33 5.26 5.28
CA VAL A 681 -41.41 4.39 6.46
C VAL A 681 -41.69 2.96 6.02
N VAL A 682 -40.89 2.01 6.50
CA VAL A 682 -41.10 0.57 6.31
C VAL A 682 -41.29 -0.08 7.67
N THR A 683 -42.42 -0.77 7.85
CA THR A 683 -42.77 -1.45 9.10
C THR A 683 -42.96 -2.94 8.85
N SER A 684 -42.27 -3.79 9.61
CA SER A 684 -42.43 -5.24 9.56
C SER A 684 -43.80 -5.63 10.12
N VAL A 685 -44.48 -6.57 9.44
CA VAL A 685 -45.75 -7.20 9.86
C VAL A 685 -45.56 -8.72 9.80
N ALA A 686 -46.56 -9.48 10.28
CA ALA A 686 -46.45 -10.93 10.42
C ALA A 686 -46.01 -11.66 9.13
N ASP A 687 -46.55 -11.25 7.98
CA ASP A 687 -46.29 -11.91 6.70
C ASP A 687 -45.74 -10.94 5.62
N GLY A 688 -44.98 -9.93 6.03
CA GLY A 688 -44.42 -8.96 5.06
C GLY A 688 -44.00 -7.61 5.62
N TYR A 689 -44.10 -6.61 4.78
CA TYR A 689 -43.73 -5.23 5.12
C TYR A 689 -44.82 -4.25 4.66
N ASN A 690 -45.23 -3.37 5.56
CA ASN A 690 -46.00 -2.19 5.20
C ASN A 690 -45.03 -1.06 4.83
N VAL A 691 -45.26 -0.46 3.68
CA VAL A 691 -44.47 0.63 3.14
C VAL A 691 -45.32 1.88 3.07
N PHE A 692 -44.82 2.96 3.59
CA PHE A 692 -45.48 4.26 3.53
C PHE A 692 -44.53 5.31 2.94
N VAL A 693 -45.06 6.08 1.97
CA VAL A 693 -44.33 7.22 1.37
C VAL A 693 -45.27 8.43 1.41
N ALA A 694 -44.92 9.41 2.23
CA ALA A 694 -45.73 10.62 2.40
C ALA A 694 -45.81 11.43 1.10
N GLY A 695 -47.05 11.79 0.70
CA GLY A 695 -47.33 12.60 -0.48
C GLY A 695 -47.24 11.85 -1.81
N ALA A 696 -47.11 10.52 -1.81
CA ALA A 696 -47.18 9.72 -3.03
C ALA A 696 -48.63 9.39 -3.41
N GLU A 697 -49.02 9.63 -4.66
CA GLU A 697 -50.34 9.22 -5.17
C GLU A 697 -50.30 7.74 -5.58
N ASP A 698 -49.33 7.35 -6.41
CA ASP A 698 -49.07 5.97 -6.83
C ASP A 698 -47.74 5.47 -6.26
N LEU A 699 -47.73 4.21 -5.79
CA LEU A 699 -46.58 3.58 -5.16
C LEU A 699 -46.39 2.17 -5.72
N ALA A 700 -45.23 1.90 -6.32
CA ALA A 700 -44.79 0.57 -6.66
C ALA A 700 -43.69 0.12 -5.68
N VAL A 701 -43.85 -1.05 -5.08
CA VAL A 701 -42.88 -1.65 -4.18
C VAL A 701 -42.36 -2.94 -4.80
N SER A 702 -41.03 -3.11 -4.82
CA SER A 702 -40.37 -4.30 -5.30
C SER A 702 -39.39 -4.82 -4.24
N LEU A 703 -39.36 -6.13 -4.04
CA LEU A 703 -38.39 -6.80 -3.18
C LEU A 703 -37.39 -7.52 -4.06
N TYR A 704 -36.07 -7.23 -3.85
CA TYR A 704 -34.99 -7.81 -4.59
C TYR A 704 -34.14 -8.72 -3.70
N ASP A 705 -33.68 -9.84 -4.24
CA ASP A 705 -32.61 -10.62 -3.60
C ASP A 705 -31.23 -9.93 -3.75
N MET A 706 -30.24 -10.46 -3.09
CA MET A 706 -28.87 -9.90 -3.13
C MET A 706 -28.19 -10.04 -4.50
N GLN A 707 -28.78 -10.75 -5.46
CA GLN A 707 -28.36 -10.82 -6.86
C GLN A 707 -29.13 -9.83 -7.77
N GLY A 708 -29.95 -8.95 -7.17
CA GLY A 708 -30.72 -7.94 -7.91
C GLY A 708 -31.97 -8.49 -8.64
N ARG A 709 -32.39 -9.73 -8.37
CA ARG A 709 -33.60 -10.31 -8.99
C ARG A 709 -34.80 -9.92 -8.16
N VAL A 710 -35.86 -9.48 -8.83
CA VAL A 710 -37.17 -9.23 -8.18
C VAL A 710 -37.76 -10.55 -7.69
N VAL A 711 -38.03 -10.65 -6.40
CA VAL A 711 -38.65 -11.83 -5.77
C VAL A 711 -40.10 -11.63 -5.40
N GLU A 712 -40.52 -10.38 -5.18
CA GLU A 712 -41.92 -10.02 -4.89
C GLU A 712 -42.21 -8.56 -5.31
N THR A 713 -43.43 -8.24 -5.64
CA THR A 713 -43.87 -6.88 -5.97
C THR A 713 -45.23 -6.56 -5.38
N ALA A 714 -45.48 -5.29 -5.07
CA ALA A 714 -46.76 -4.78 -4.64
C ALA A 714 -47.00 -3.41 -5.24
N ALA A 715 -48.25 -3.12 -5.60
CA ALA A 715 -48.68 -1.78 -5.95
C ALA A 715 -49.49 -1.17 -4.78
N GLY A 716 -49.30 0.12 -4.57
CA GLY A 716 -49.98 0.88 -3.53
C GLY A 716 -50.65 2.13 -4.06
N PHE A 717 -51.51 2.70 -3.26
CA PHE A 717 -52.22 3.94 -3.55
C PHE A 717 -52.23 4.83 -2.29
N ASP A 718 -52.28 6.14 -2.46
CA ASP A 718 -52.22 7.11 -1.36
C ASP A 718 -51.03 6.88 -0.43
N GLY A 719 -49.86 6.63 -1.06
CA GLY A 719 -48.60 6.45 -0.36
C GLY A 719 -48.46 5.17 0.45
N LYS A 720 -49.33 4.17 0.31
CA LYS A 720 -49.31 2.95 1.11
C LYS A 720 -49.32 1.71 0.24
N ALA A 721 -48.39 0.79 0.54
CA ALA A 721 -48.34 -0.54 -0.05
C ALA A 721 -48.01 -1.58 1.00
N THR A 722 -48.44 -2.83 0.77
CA THR A 722 -48.01 -3.98 1.58
C THR A 722 -47.41 -5.02 0.67
N VAL A 723 -46.14 -5.36 0.88
CA VAL A 723 -45.48 -6.44 0.17
C VAL A 723 -45.45 -7.70 1.04
N SER A 724 -45.97 -8.79 0.49
CA SER A 724 -46.00 -10.08 1.21
C SER A 724 -44.67 -10.79 1.11
N THR A 725 -44.28 -11.46 2.18
CA THR A 725 -43.05 -12.30 2.23
C THR A 725 -43.35 -13.76 2.48
N SER A 726 -44.63 -14.17 2.50
CA SER A 726 -45.05 -15.54 2.84
C SER A 726 -44.46 -16.62 1.92
N ASN A 727 -44.09 -16.28 0.69
CA ASN A 727 -43.47 -17.20 -0.29
C ASN A 727 -42.00 -16.89 -0.55
N VAL A 728 -41.36 -15.99 0.22
CA VAL A 728 -40.00 -15.60 0.05
C VAL A 728 -39.10 -16.34 1.06
N GLN A 729 -37.96 -16.82 0.62
CA GLN A 729 -37.03 -17.54 1.50
C GLN A 729 -36.49 -16.60 2.59
N LYS A 730 -36.13 -17.16 3.74
CA LYS A 730 -35.44 -16.42 4.80
C LYS A 730 -34.13 -15.88 4.29
N GLY A 731 -33.83 -14.62 4.59
CA GLY A 731 -32.62 -13.98 4.10
C GLY A 731 -32.71 -12.46 4.17
N VAL A 732 -31.69 -11.82 3.60
CA VAL A 732 -31.59 -10.37 3.48
C VAL A 732 -32.02 -9.96 2.07
N TYR A 733 -32.81 -8.91 1.99
CA TYR A 733 -33.42 -8.42 0.76
C TYR A 733 -33.36 -6.89 0.71
N ILE A 734 -33.52 -6.33 -0.48
CA ILE A 734 -33.69 -4.90 -0.69
C ILE A 734 -35.13 -4.63 -1.07
N LEU A 735 -35.81 -3.79 -0.31
CA LEU A 735 -37.12 -3.29 -0.59
C LEU A 735 -36.99 -1.92 -1.27
N GLU A 736 -37.50 -1.80 -2.48
CA GLU A 736 -37.59 -0.56 -3.25
C GLU A 736 -39.01 -0.05 -3.27
N ALA A 737 -39.19 1.24 -3.01
CA ALA A 737 -40.46 1.98 -3.18
C ALA A 737 -40.26 3.05 -4.26
N ARG A 738 -41.10 3.04 -5.30
CA ARG A 738 -40.97 3.90 -6.49
C ARG A 738 -42.29 4.54 -6.87
N GLY A 739 -42.23 5.84 -7.22
CA GLY A 739 -43.27 6.62 -7.83
C GLY A 739 -42.80 7.37 -9.08
N ALA A 740 -43.57 8.34 -9.56
CA ALA A 740 -43.20 9.13 -10.74
C ALA A 740 -41.97 10.03 -10.50
N ASP A 741 -41.83 10.52 -9.30
CA ASP A 741 -40.84 11.56 -8.88
C ASP A 741 -39.96 11.17 -7.67
N PHE A 742 -40.05 9.90 -7.23
CA PHE A 742 -39.23 9.40 -6.13
C PHE A 742 -38.83 7.93 -6.32
N ARG A 743 -37.73 7.55 -5.65
CA ARG A 743 -37.29 6.17 -5.50
C ARG A 743 -36.59 6.04 -4.15
N PHE A 744 -37.12 5.21 -3.27
CA PHE A 744 -36.55 4.92 -1.95
C PHE A 744 -36.20 3.43 -1.85
N THR A 745 -35.15 3.10 -1.11
CA THR A 745 -34.76 1.73 -0.86
C THR A 745 -34.47 1.50 0.62
N ARG A 746 -34.71 0.28 1.10
CA ARG A 746 -34.38 -0.13 2.46
C ARG A 746 -33.98 -1.60 2.48
N LYS A 747 -32.90 -1.92 3.21
CA LYS A 747 -32.48 -3.30 3.51
C LYS A 747 -33.47 -3.88 4.53
N VAL A 748 -34.02 -5.06 4.26
CA VAL A 748 -34.99 -5.76 5.11
C VAL A 748 -34.56 -7.21 5.32
N ALA A 749 -34.88 -7.79 6.49
CA ALA A 749 -34.56 -9.16 6.82
C ALA A 749 -35.80 -10.01 7.00
N ILE A 750 -36.02 -11.04 6.18
CA ILE A 750 -37.09 -12.01 6.29
C ILE A 750 -36.65 -13.13 7.20
N GLN A 751 -37.27 -13.30 8.37
CA GLN A 751 -36.94 -14.24 9.45
C GLN A 751 -37.65 -15.57 9.35
#